data_ebccfe52c70e1867a52b5cd4fb640fbf
#
_entry.id   ebccfe52c70e1867a52b5cd4fb640fbf
#
_cell.length_a   1.000
_cell.length_b   1.000
_cell.length_c   1.000
_cell.angle_alpha   90.00
_cell.angle_beta   90.00
_cell.angle_gamma   90.00
#
_symmetry.space_group_name_H-M   'P 1'
#
loop_
_entity.id
_entity.type
_entity.pdbx_description
1 polymer ?
#
loop_
_entity_poly.entity_id
_entity_poly.type
_entity_poly.pdbx_seq_one_letter_code
_entity_poly.pdbx_strand_id
1 'polypeptide(L)'
;MTDIYQELEKELPNYINQIKNRTNSEAKILHEFTSFIQKVYNIEAKDLDFEVSVKSSVKQVKGRMDAVFSNIILEFKKDLKDVRALATAKEELEKYFQSLYEENSKIKHIGIATDGLNFKVYQAIIENEQVSKIEQINEIDLDISNTEKIFNWFDSYFFASTKIIPTSEHLKQTFGLNSPTFAVVKQDLLKLYDKIKVNRSIQTKYNNWERFLEIVYGDKPNEIDLFITHTYLSTFAKLLVYLKIKNKNQTWNLDITSILWGNGFSQLGITGFVEDDFFTWTMFVTIRKQSTEIFEKILKDLEVYDLEKMEEDVLKELYQEMVRADVRKQLGEFYTPDWLAEKIIHETLQEEPKKSILDPTCGSGTFLFKTISYKIKKLRNSGMTDFDILSHILENVTGFDIHPLAIVIAKTNYMLALKEIIQARKGPITIPVFLSDSLKIPEKKIEVTNSITTFDFDTEIQNKKFSFPERIAEDVKKMDDIIEKMKIHGHELDDRIEASTRLSFVDMNEVLTNLKQSFERSISFIKNENEKQILLKNIQTLFELIIEKADSIWPYILRNMYKPITYTGKKVDIIIGNPPWIAQQAIKNESYQNFLKLESKKYDLVDSKKIHNIANLELASLFFCHCCDQYLKDTGSIAFVMPRSILIGSQHEKFLKFKKPQMNLRKILDLEKVTPLFRIPSCVLFADTSSETNYP
;
A
#
# COMPACT_ATOMS: atom_id res chain seq x y z
N MET A 1 26.01 -14.05 -1.42
CA MET A 1 26.59 -12.76 -1.86
C MET A 1 27.17 -12.96 -3.24
N THR A 2 26.96 -12.04 -4.13
CA THR A 2 27.44 -12.15 -5.52
C THR A 2 28.96 -11.94 -5.56
N ASP A 3 29.64 -12.50 -6.57
CA ASP A 3 31.09 -12.29 -6.79
C ASP A 3 31.47 -10.80 -6.82
N ILE A 4 30.56 -9.95 -7.32
CA ILE A 4 30.71 -8.50 -7.39
C ILE A 4 30.77 -7.86 -6.00
N TYR A 5 29.91 -8.28 -5.05
CA TYR A 5 29.96 -7.76 -3.69
C TYR A 5 31.28 -8.07 -2.99
N GLN A 6 31.80 -9.29 -3.17
CA GLN A 6 33.08 -9.69 -2.62
C GLN A 6 34.24 -8.89 -3.22
N GLU A 7 34.19 -8.60 -4.53
CA GLU A 7 35.19 -7.77 -5.18
C GLU A 7 35.12 -6.31 -4.72
N LEU A 8 33.89 -5.77 -4.52
CA LEU A 8 33.71 -4.44 -3.93
C LEU A 8 34.29 -4.38 -2.51
N GLU A 9 33.98 -5.35 -1.65
CA GLU A 9 34.48 -5.41 -0.27
C GLU A 9 36.02 -5.43 -0.23
N LYS A 10 36.65 -6.08 -1.18
CA LYS A 10 38.10 -6.15 -1.34
C LYS A 10 38.72 -4.86 -1.85
N GLU A 11 38.14 -4.24 -2.89
CA GLU A 11 38.72 -3.08 -3.58
C GLU A 11 38.36 -1.73 -2.93
N LEU A 12 37.23 -1.62 -2.23
CA LEU A 12 36.76 -0.38 -1.62
C LEU A 12 37.75 0.27 -0.63
N PRO A 13 38.40 -0.48 0.30
CA PRO A 13 39.40 0.09 1.21
C PRO A 13 40.59 0.70 0.46
N ASN A 14 41.06 0.04 -0.60
CA ASN A 14 42.16 0.51 -1.41
C ASN A 14 41.80 1.80 -2.15
N TYR A 15 40.61 1.84 -2.76
CA TYR A 15 40.07 2.99 -3.44
C TYR A 15 39.96 4.22 -2.50
N ILE A 16 39.32 4.04 -1.33
CA ILE A 16 39.17 5.11 -0.31
C ILE A 16 40.55 5.66 0.11
N ASN A 17 41.52 4.77 0.34
CA ASN A 17 42.89 5.20 0.69
C ASN A 17 43.58 5.95 -0.44
N GLN A 18 43.40 5.52 -1.68
CA GLN A 18 43.94 6.21 -2.84
C GLN A 18 43.41 7.63 -3.00
N ILE A 19 42.10 7.82 -2.80
CA ILE A 19 41.49 9.14 -2.86
C ILE A 19 41.94 10.02 -1.67
N LYS A 20 42.02 9.50 -0.45
CA LYS A 20 42.40 10.25 0.77
C LYS A 20 43.89 10.71 0.76
N ASN A 21 44.79 9.90 0.22
CA ASN A 21 46.25 10.10 0.40
C ASN A 21 46.93 10.86 -0.72
N ARG A 22 46.21 11.32 -1.75
CA ARG A 22 46.84 12.04 -2.90
C ARG A 22 46.30 13.45 -3.01
N THR A 23 47.19 14.40 -3.37
CA THR A 23 46.81 15.75 -3.84
C THR A 23 45.99 15.61 -5.11
N ASN A 24 44.69 15.66 -5.00
CA ASN A 24 43.77 15.25 -6.04
C ASN A 24 43.49 16.40 -7.00
N SER A 25 43.76 16.17 -8.29
CA SER A 25 43.10 16.89 -9.37
C SER A 25 41.80 16.16 -9.72
N GLU A 26 40.80 16.87 -10.21
CA GLU A 26 39.53 16.28 -10.68
C GLU A 26 39.79 15.15 -11.72
N ALA A 27 40.74 15.32 -12.61
CA ALA A 27 41.15 14.29 -13.58
C ALA A 27 41.70 13.01 -12.91
N LYS A 28 42.40 13.13 -11.78
CA LYS A 28 42.87 11.93 -11.05
C LYS A 28 41.73 11.24 -10.31
N ILE A 29 40.84 11.97 -9.67
CA ILE A 29 39.66 11.42 -8.99
C ILE A 29 38.85 10.62 -10.01
N LEU A 30 38.61 11.19 -11.17
CA LEU A 30 37.92 10.52 -12.25
C LEU A 30 38.61 9.21 -12.68
N HIS A 31 39.95 9.25 -12.86
CA HIS A 31 40.73 8.08 -13.27
C HIS A 31 40.63 6.95 -12.23
N GLU A 32 40.82 7.28 -10.94
CA GLU A 32 40.76 6.30 -9.86
C GLU A 32 39.33 5.74 -9.70
N PHE A 33 38.30 6.58 -9.80
CA PHE A 33 36.92 6.13 -9.78
C PHE A 33 36.62 5.18 -10.95
N THR A 34 37.02 5.56 -12.16
CA THR A 34 36.84 4.73 -13.35
C THR A 34 37.53 3.37 -13.20
N SER A 35 38.80 3.38 -12.73
CA SER A 35 39.56 2.15 -12.51
C SER A 35 38.92 1.26 -11.42
N PHE A 36 38.41 1.87 -10.33
CA PHE A 36 37.72 1.16 -9.29
C PHE A 36 36.44 0.47 -9.79
N ILE A 37 35.61 1.21 -10.53
CA ILE A 37 34.37 0.69 -11.11
C ILE A 37 34.65 -0.45 -12.11
N GLN A 38 35.66 -0.28 -12.98
CA GLN A 38 36.04 -1.33 -13.93
C GLN A 38 36.49 -2.62 -13.25
N LYS A 39 37.25 -2.52 -12.18
CA LYS A 39 37.68 -3.69 -11.40
C LYS A 39 36.55 -4.40 -10.71
N VAL A 40 35.70 -3.63 -10.00
CA VAL A 40 34.61 -4.21 -9.18
C VAL A 40 33.55 -4.88 -10.07
N TYR A 41 33.19 -4.26 -11.16
CA TYR A 41 32.10 -4.73 -12.02
C TYR A 41 32.58 -5.46 -13.30
N ASN A 42 33.88 -5.65 -13.45
CA ASN A 42 34.49 -6.32 -14.61
C ASN A 42 33.98 -5.76 -15.96
N ILE A 43 33.91 -4.42 -16.07
CA ILE A 43 33.39 -3.71 -17.23
C ILE A 43 34.57 -3.36 -18.16
N GLU A 44 34.44 -3.67 -19.45
CA GLU A 44 35.43 -3.25 -20.42
C GLU A 44 35.38 -1.72 -20.66
N ALA A 45 36.52 -1.09 -20.89
CA ALA A 45 36.61 0.37 -21.08
C ALA A 45 35.70 0.90 -22.21
N LYS A 46 35.39 0.07 -23.21
CA LYS A 46 34.50 0.41 -24.33
C LYS A 46 33.01 0.46 -23.95
N ASP A 47 32.63 -0.20 -22.83
CA ASP A 47 31.24 -0.26 -22.34
C ASP A 47 30.93 0.89 -21.37
N LEU A 48 31.97 1.59 -20.92
CA LEU A 48 31.88 2.88 -20.25
C LEU A 48 32.00 3.98 -21.33
N ASP A 49 30.92 4.25 -22.04
CA ASP A 49 30.89 5.30 -23.06
C ASP A 49 30.96 6.67 -22.38
N PHE A 50 32.17 7.11 -22.13
CA PHE A 50 32.45 8.47 -21.69
C PHE A 50 32.47 9.37 -22.93
N GLU A 51 31.34 9.87 -23.41
CA GLU A 51 31.33 10.91 -24.43
C GLU A 51 32.03 12.16 -23.89
N VAL A 52 33.23 12.39 -24.41
CA VAL A 52 34.04 13.55 -24.07
C VAL A 52 33.53 14.75 -24.85
N SER A 53 32.74 15.59 -24.24
CA SER A 53 32.61 16.96 -24.71
C SER A 53 33.90 17.73 -24.34
N VAL A 54 34.56 18.28 -25.33
CA VAL A 54 35.98 18.70 -25.38
C VAL A 54 36.39 19.86 -24.42
N LYS A 55 35.54 20.29 -23.49
CA LYS A 55 35.84 21.44 -22.59
C LYS A 55 35.45 21.33 -21.13
N SER A 56 34.94 20.19 -20.63
CA SER A 56 34.49 20.12 -19.24
C SER A 56 34.87 18.81 -18.55
N SER A 57 34.99 18.86 -17.24
CA SER A 57 35.17 17.71 -16.35
C SER A 57 33.95 16.78 -16.28
N VAL A 58 32.94 17.03 -17.07
CA VAL A 58 31.66 16.31 -17.08
C VAL A 58 31.70 15.13 -18.05
N LYS A 59 31.19 13.99 -17.59
CA LYS A 59 31.12 12.76 -18.40
C LYS A 59 29.71 12.17 -18.29
N GLN A 60 29.19 11.70 -19.41
CA GLN A 60 27.98 10.92 -19.49
C GLN A 60 28.30 9.43 -19.33
N VAL A 61 27.54 8.72 -18.54
CA VAL A 61 27.64 7.27 -18.33
C VAL A 61 26.31 6.63 -18.63
N LYS A 62 26.25 5.65 -19.51
CA LYS A 62 25.10 4.78 -19.66
C LYS A 62 24.99 3.90 -18.40
N GLY A 63 23.93 4.05 -17.66
CA GLY A 63 23.71 3.32 -16.43
C GLY A 63 22.50 2.41 -16.50
N ARG A 64 22.29 1.64 -15.43
CA ARG A 64 21.13 0.76 -15.24
C ARG A 64 19.78 1.46 -15.40
N MET A 65 19.75 2.77 -15.20
CA MET A 65 18.54 3.58 -15.26
C MET A 65 18.10 3.97 -16.67
N ASP A 66 18.65 3.35 -17.73
CA ASP A 66 18.29 3.62 -19.12
C ASP A 66 16.78 3.50 -19.41
N ALA A 67 16.03 2.79 -18.58
CA ALA A 67 14.59 2.70 -18.71
C ALA A 67 13.87 3.98 -18.24
N VAL A 68 14.36 4.63 -17.16
CA VAL A 68 13.77 5.84 -16.56
C VAL A 68 14.58 7.09 -16.92
N PHE A 69 15.92 6.96 -16.97
CA PHE A 69 16.85 8.03 -17.31
C PHE A 69 17.73 7.58 -18.47
N SER A 70 17.85 8.43 -19.47
CA SER A 70 18.67 8.08 -20.64
C SER A 70 20.15 8.11 -20.34
N ASN A 71 20.62 9.00 -19.44
CA ASN A 71 22.05 9.14 -19.12
C ASN A 71 22.25 9.69 -17.69
N ILE A 72 23.36 9.28 -17.08
CA ILE A 72 23.86 9.85 -15.82
C ILE A 72 25.02 10.80 -16.16
N ILE A 73 24.98 12.01 -15.63
CA ILE A 73 26.02 13.03 -15.78
C ILE A 73 26.85 13.03 -14.50
N LEU A 74 28.16 12.78 -14.61
CA LEU A 74 29.09 12.84 -13.48
C LEU A 74 29.89 14.13 -13.52
N GLU A 75 29.80 14.94 -12.47
CA GLU A 75 30.60 16.14 -12.28
C GLU A 75 31.57 15.93 -11.13
N PHE A 76 32.88 15.98 -11.46
CA PHE A 76 33.96 15.75 -10.52
C PHE A 76 34.52 17.06 -9.96
N LYS A 77 34.70 17.15 -8.65
CA LYS A 77 35.30 18.27 -7.92
C LYS A 77 36.39 17.74 -6.99
N LYS A 78 37.30 18.62 -6.56
CA LYS A 78 38.38 18.24 -5.66
C LYS A 78 37.88 17.92 -4.24
N ASP A 79 36.91 18.65 -3.74
CA ASP A 79 36.34 18.50 -2.42
C ASP A 79 34.91 19.07 -2.43
N LEU A 80 33.91 18.24 -2.21
CA LEU A 80 32.50 18.64 -2.13
C LEU A 80 32.10 19.22 -0.76
N LYS A 81 32.98 19.18 0.24
CA LYS A 81 32.78 19.84 1.52
C LYS A 81 33.08 21.35 1.42
N ASP A 82 33.86 21.77 0.42
CA ASP A 82 34.00 23.18 0.09
C ASP A 82 32.72 23.72 -0.54
N VAL A 83 32.09 24.69 0.12
CA VAL A 83 30.84 25.31 -0.30
C VAL A 83 30.93 25.91 -1.70
N ARG A 84 32.09 26.46 -2.07
CA ARG A 84 32.32 27.04 -3.41
C ARG A 84 32.41 25.95 -4.49
N ALA A 85 33.14 24.88 -4.21
CA ALA A 85 33.23 23.75 -5.14
C ALA A 85 31.87 23.09 -5.38
N LEU A 86 31.08 22.91 -4.32
CA LEU A 86 29.71 22.39 -4.41
C LEU A 86 28.80 23.32 -5.21
N ALA A 87 28.86 24.64 -5.00
CA ALA A 87 28.07 25.61 -5.74
C ALA A 87 28.45 25.56 -7.25
N THR A 88 29.74 25.50 -7.56
CA THR A 88 30.20 25.36 -8.94
C THR A 88 29.73 24.07 -9.60
N ALA A 89 29.78 22.93 -8.88
CA ALA A 89 29.27 21.66 -9.39
C ALA A 89 27.76 21.76 -9.72
N LYS A 90 26.98 22.41 -8.89
CA LYS A 90 25.54 22.63 -9.15
C LYS A 90 25.29 23.47 -10.38
N GLU A 91 25.99 24.60 -10.51
CA GLU A 91 25.86 25.49 -11.67
C GLU A 91 26.25 24.77 -12.99
N GLU A 92 27.26 23.93 -12.96
CA GLU A 92 27.67 23.15 -14.13
C GLU A 92 26.66 22.08 -14.49
N LEU A 93 26.14 21.33 -13.50
CA LEU A 93 25.07 20.38 -13.73
C LEU A 93 23.80 21.05 -14.27
N GLU A 94 23.43 22.22 -13.76
CA GLU A 94 22.25 22.96 -14.23
C GLU A 94 22.39 23.38 -15.70
N LYS A 95 23.55 23.89 -16.11
CA LYS A 95 23.88 24.22 -17.50
C LYS A 95 23.80 22.99 -18.41
N TYR A 96 24.30 21.84 -17.94
CA TYR A 96 24.21 20.60 -18.68
C TYR A 96 22.78 20.11 -18.85
N PHE A 97 21.98 20.12 -17.78
CA PHE A 97 20.58 19.76 -17.86
C PHE A 97 19.83 20.66 -18.85
N GLN A 98 20.11 21.96 -18.86
CA GLN A 98 19.51 22.88 -19.81
C GLN A 98 19.90 22.54 -21.26
N SER A 99 21.18 22.33 -21.52
CA SER A 99 21.65 21.97 -22.86
C SER A 99 21.05 20.67 -23.38
N LEU A 100 21.02 19.63 -22.53
CA LEU A 100 20.46 18.33 -22.89
C LEU A 100 18.93 18.39 -23.07
N TYR A 101 18.26 19.23 -22.29
CA TYR A 101 16.82 19.45 -22.45
C TYR A 101 16.51 20.16 -23.78
N GLU A 102 17.30 21.12 -24.18
CA GLU A 102 17.21 21.79 -25.49
C GLU A 102 17.45 20.83 -26.66
N GLU A 103 18.39 19.90 -26.53
CA GLU A 103 18.65 18.86 -27.53
C GLU A 103 17.51 17.86 -27.65
N ASN A 104 16.96 17.40 -26.53
CA ASN A 104 15.86 16.46 -26.52
C ASN A 104 15.06 16.53 -25.21
N SER A 105 13.95 17.27 -25.20
CA SER A 105 13.07 17.46 -24.05
C SER A 105 12.38 16.19 -23.51
N LYS A 106 12.45 15.08 -24.25
CA LYS A 106 11.86 13.79 -23.82
C LYS A 106 12.85 12.95 -23.01
N ILE A 107 14.13 13.25 -23.08
CA ILE A 107 15.19 12.52 -22.40
C ILE A 107 15.39 13.14 -21.01
N LYS A 108 15.39 12.31 -19.99
CA LYS A 108 15.64 12.72 -18.61
C LYS A 108 17.04 12.28 -18.19
N HIS A 109 17.72 13.17 -17.49
CA HIS A 109 19.06 12.96 -17.00
C HIS A 109 19.12 13.09 -15.49
N ILE A 110 20.06 12.36 -14.87
CA ILE A 110 20.48 12.55 -13.48
C ILE A 110 21.87 13.13 -13.46
N GLY A 111 22.12 14.10 -12.59
CA GLY A 111 23.43 14.63 -12.31
C GLY A 111 23.98 14.12 -10.99
N ILE A 112 25.22 13.69 -10.96
CA ILE A 112 25.91 13.30 -9.73
C ILE A 112 27.18 14.15 -9.60
N ALA A 113 27.23 14.99 -8.56
CA ALA A 113 28.45 15.67 -8.17
C ALA A 113 29.24 14.77 -7.21
N THR A 114 30.55 14.63 -7.43
CA THR A 114 31.40 13.78 -6.60
C THR A 114 32.83 14.30 -6.45
N ASP A 115 33.45 14.06 -5.29
CA ASP A 115 34.88 14.18 -5.05
C ASP A 115 35.58 12.82 -4.93
N GLY A 116 34.89 11.77 -5.35
CA GLY A 116 35.36 10.40 -5.27
C GLY A 116 35.03 9.70 -3.94
N LEU A 117 34.68 10.45 -2.89
CA LEU A 117 34.26 9.91 -1.58
C LEU A 117 32.82 10.30 -1.22
N ASN A 118 32.41 11.49 -1.61
CA ASN A 118 31.07 12.02 -1.39
C ASN A 118 30.36 12.09 -2.74
N PHE A 119 29.15 11.58 -2.81
CA PHE A 119 28.32 11.58 -4.00
C PHE A 119 26.99 12.26 -3.69
N LYS A 120 26.63 13.28 -4.46
CA LYS A 120 25.37 14.01 -4.34
C LYS A 120 24.61 13.96 -5.66
N VAL A 121 23.38 13.47 -5.61
CA VAL A 121 22.54 13.23 -6.78
C VAL A 121 21.53 14.35 -6.97
N TYR A 122 21.40 14.84 -8.18
CA TYR A 122 20.55 15.96 -8.56
C TYR A 122 19.64 15.59 -9.72
N GLN A 123 18.44 16.16 -9.71
CA GLN A 123 17.51 16.17 -10.84
C GLN A 123 17.19 17.59 -11.26
N ALA A 124 16.82 17.78 -12.53
CA ALA A 124 16.31 19.04 -13.03
C ALA A 124 14.82 19.19 -12.76
N ILE A 125 14.42 20.37 -12.28
CA ILE A 125 13.02 20.80 -12.22
C ILE A 125 12.74 21.63 -13.47
N ILE A 126 11.75 21.21 -14.26
CA ILE A 126 11.40 21.85 -15.53
C ILE A 126 10.08 22.60 -15.36
N GLU A 127 10.14 23.91 -15.59
CA GLU A 127 8.99 24.80 -15.57
C GLU A 127 9.03 25.67 -16.85
N ASN A 128 7.87 25.88 -17.48
CA ASN A 128 7.75 26.67 -18.71
C ASN A 128 8.74 26.27 -19.82
N GLU A 129 8.96 24.97 -20.01
CA GLU A 129 9.88 24.42 -21.00
C GLU A 129 11.36 24.83 -20.81
N GLN A 130 11.76 25.12 -19.58
CA GLN A 130 13.14 25.42 -19.19
C GLN A 130 13.48 24.75 -17.86
N VAL A 131 14.77 24.50 -17.63
CA VAL A 131 15.28 24.07 -16.34
C VAL A 131 15.19 25.26 -15.38
N SER A 132 14.29 25.20 -14.40
CA SER A 132 14.11 26.29 -13.44
C SER A 132 15.11 26.20 -12.28
N LYS A 133 15.46 25.03 -11.87
CA LYS A 133 16.47 24.74 -10.82
C LYS A 133 16.84 23.25 -10.84
N ILE A 134 17.90 22.89 -10.10
CA ILE A 134 18.22 21.51 -9.78
C ILE A 134 17.95 21.24 -8.29
N GLU A 135 17.44 20.05 -7.99
CA GLU A 135 17.13 19.61 -6.65
C GLU A 135 17.97 18.38 -6.27
N GLN A 136 18.56 18.41 -5.08
CA GLN A 136 19.27 17.25 -4.56
C GLN A 136 18.27 16.21 -4.10
N ILE A 137 18.38 14.99 -4.63
CA ILE A 137 17.46 13.88 -4.35
C ILE A 137 18.07 12.75 -3.55
N ASN A 138 19.40 12.62 -3.52
CA ASN A 138 20.09 11.58 -2.75
C ASN A 138 21.54 12.00 -2.46
N GLU A 139 22.19 11.32 -1.50
CA GLU A 139 23.60 11.43 -1.25
C GLU A 139 24.16 10.18 -0.56
N ILE A 140 25.45 9.89 -0.79
CA ILE A 140 26.19 8.86 -0.06
C ILE A 140 27.64 9.28 0.16
N ASP A 141 28.15 8.94 1.34
CA ASP A 141 29.57 9.01 1.68
C ASP A 141 30.17 7.61 1.71
N LEU A 142 31.32 7.41 1.07
CA LEU A 142 32.00 6.13 1.07
C LEU A 142 32.75 5.92 2.38
N ASP A 143 32.28 4.91 3.14
CA ASP A 143 32.91 4.46 4.37
C ASP A 143 32.97 2.93 4.41
N ILE A 144 34.11 2.39 4.81
CA ILE A 144 34.34 0.91 4.87
C ILE A 144 33.33 0.22 5.78
N SER A 145 32.79 0.93 6.79
CA SER A 145 31.78 0.39 7.70
C SER A 145 30.40 0.15 7.05
N ASN A 146 30.16 0.70 5.86
CA ASN A 146 28.89 0.68 5.16
C ASN A 146 28.96 0.05 3.76
N THR A 147 29.82 -0.97 3.56
CA THR A 147 30.08 -1.60 2.25
C THR A 147 28.79 -2.08 1.56
N GLU A 148 27.87 -2.70 2.28
CA GLU A 148 26.59 -3.16 1.73
C GLU A 148 25.74 -2.01 1.20
N LYS A 149 25.64 -0.91 1.95
CA LYS A 149 24.92 0.29 1.52
C LYS A 149 25.56 0.92 0.28
N ILE A 150 26.90 0.94 0.22
CA ILE A 150 27.66 1.44 -0.92
C ILE A 150 27.43 0.56 -2.14
N PHE A 151 27.47 -0.76 -1.99
CA PHE A 151 27.17 -1.70 -3.06
C PHE A 151 25.79 -1.47 -3.66
N ASN A 152 24.78 -1.44 -2.82
CA ASN A 152 23.40 -1.23 -3.25
C ASN A 152 23.22 0.13 -3.95
N TRP A 153 23.90 1.16 -3.45
CA TRP A 153 23.84 2.49 -4.04
C TRP A 153 24.50 2.52 -5.43
N PHE A 154 25.72 2.00 -5.60
CA PHE A 154 26.39 1.93 -6.90
C PHE A 154 25.60 1.07 -7.89
N ASP A 155 25.10 -0.09 -7.45
CA ASP A 155 24.32 -0.96 -8.31
C ASP A 155 23.01 -0.30 -8.76
N SER A 156 22.39 0.50 -7.92
CA SER A 156 21.16 1.22 -8.27
C SER A 156 21.37 2.31 -9.32
N TYR A 157 22.54 2.93 -9.37
CA TYR A 157 22.81 4.02 -10.32
C TYR A 157 23.59 3.58 -11.57
N PHE A 158 24.56 2.71 -11.41
CA PHE A 158 25.55 2.46 -12.48
C PHE A 158 25.41 1.10 -13.17
N PHE A 159 24.93 0.06 -12.50
CA PHE A 159 25.11 -1.30 -13.00
C PHE A 159 23.88 -2.18 -12.92
N ALA A 160 23.56 -2.83 -14.05
CA ALA A 160 22.62 -3.94 -14.13
C ALA A 160 23.40 -5.25 -14.06
N SER A 161 23.74 -5.72 -12.86
CA SER A 161 24.31 -7.05 -12.68
C SER A 161 23.26 -8.16 -12.88
N THR A 162 23.70 -9.41 -12.92
CA THR A 162 22.83 -10.60 -12.88
C THR A 162 21.75 -10.46 -11.80
N LYS A 163 20.55 -11.02 -12.03
CA LYS A 163 19.36 -10.91 -11.16
C LYS A 163 19.70 -10.82 -9.68
N ILE A 164 19.29 -9.72 -9.06
CA ILE A 164 19.60 -9.34 -7.69
C ILE A 164 18.51 -9.91 -6.77
N ILE A 165 18.91 -10.46 -5.63
CA ILE A 165 17.94 -10.82 -4.59
C ILE A 165 17.40 -9.51 -3.98
N PRO A 166 16.11 -9.21 -4.07
CA PRO A 166 15.57 -7.98 -3.55
C PRO A 166 15.60 -8.00 -2.02
N THR A 167 16.31 -7.04 -1.43
CA THR A 167 16.20 -6.69 -0.01
C THR A 167 15.34 -5.45 0.14
N SER A 168 14.78 -5.22 1.32
CA SER A 168 14.03 -3.99 1.62
C SER A 168 14.87 -2.74 1.36
N GLU A 169 16.14 -2.74 1.76
CA GLU A 169 17.07 -1.61 1.55
C GLU A 169 17.33 -1.37 0.06
N HIS A 170 17.51 -2.42 -0.72
CA HIS A 170 17.77 -2.30 -2.16
C HIS A 170 16.57 -1.72 -2.91
N LEU A 171 15.36 -2.23 -2.64
CA LEU A 171 14.14 -1.70 -3.24
C LEU A 171 13.88 -0.25 -2.80
N LYS A 172 14.19 0.08 -1.55
CA LYS A 172 14.09 1.44 -1.03
C LYS A 172 15.02 2.41 -1.76
N GLN A 173 16.25 2.02 -2.00
CA GLN A 173 17.21 2.86 -2.73
C GLN A 173 16.83 3.04 -4.19
N THR A 174 16.26 2.02 -4.83
CA THR A 174 15.90 2.07 -6.26
C THR A 174 14.53 2.72 -6.48
N PHE A 175 13.56 2.53 -5.57
CA PHE A 175 12.17 2.92 -5.77
C PHE A 175 11.58 3.78 -4.63
N GLY A 176 12.30 4.01 -3.51
CA GLY A 176 11.85 4.78 -2.37
C GLY A 176 11.81 6.30 -2.63
N LEU A 177 11.38 7.08 -1.64
CA LEU A 177 11.20 8.54 -1.75
C LEU A 177 12.43 9.29 -2.24
N ASN A 178 13.62 8.84 -1.84
CA ASN A 178 14.89 9.45 -2.19
C ASN A 178 15.53 8.82 -3.43
N SER A 179 14.78 7.98 -4.15
CA SER A 179 15.27 7.37 -5.38
C SER A 179 15.01 8.25 -6.58
N PRO A 180 15.91 8.22 -7.58
CA PRO A 180 15.70 8.90 -8.84
C PRO A 180 14.44 8.42 -9.57
N THR A 181 14.17 7.11 -9.53
CA THR A 181 12.98 6.53 -10.16
C THR A 181 11.71 7.16 -9.61
N PHE A 182 11.58 7.24 -8.29
CA PHE A 182 10.41 7.88 -7.66
C PHE A 182 10.31 9.36 -8.04
N ALA A 183 11.41 10.10 -7.96
CA ALA A 183 11.43 11.53 -8.23
C ALA A 183 10.91 11.86 -9.64
N VAL A 184 11.39 11.13 -10.65
CA VAL A 184 10.97 11.33 -12.06
C VAL A 184 9.53 10.88 -12.28
N VAL A 185 9.18 9.69 -11.82
CA VAL A 185 7.83 9.15 -12.00
C VAL A 185 6.80 10.04 -11.32
N LYS A 186 7.08 10.53 -10.11
CA LYS A 186 6.22 11.48 -9.39
C LYS A 186 5.97 12.75 -10.20
N GLN A 187 7.02 13.36 -10.76
CA GLN A 187 6.86 14.55 -11.61
C GLN A 187 6.01 14.26 -12.85
N ASP A 188 6.21 13.12 -13.49
CA ASP A 188 5.44 12.75 -14.67
C ASP A 188 3.97 12.50 -14.32
N LEU A 189 3.70 11.81 -13.22
CA LEU A 189 2.34 11.61 -12.73
C LEU A 189 1.66 12.93 -12.36
N LEU A 190 2.36 13.88 -11.73
CA LEU A 190 1.84 15.22 -11.45
C LEU A 190 1.43 15.94 -12.74
N LYS A 191 2.29 15.92 -13.78
CA LYS A 191 1.98 16.51 -15.09
C LYS A 191 0.76 15.86 -15.75
N LEU A 192 0.62 14.54 -15.63
CA LEU A 192 -0.54 13.83 -16.16
C LEU A 192 -1.81 14.16 -15.38
N TYR A 193 -1.73 14.21 -14.06
CA TYR A 193 -2.85 14.60 -13.20
C TYR A 193 -3.33 16.01 -13.51
N ASP A 194 -2.42 16.98 -13.69
CA ASP A 194 -2.74 18.36 -14.03
C ASP A 194 -3.55 18.50 -15.33
N LYS A 195 -3.31 17.62 -16.32
CA LYS A 195 -4.06 17.60 -17.58
C LYS A 195 -5.53 17.18 -17.39
N ILE A 196 -5.82 16.37 -16.39
CA ILE A 196 -7.13 15.73 -16.23
C ILE A 196 -7.83 16.08 -14.89
N LYS A 197 -7.18 16.83 -13.99
CA LYS A 197 -7.72 17.18 -12.66
C LYS A 197 -9.07 17.90 -12.68
N VAL A 198 -9.42 18.52 -13.81
CA VAL A 198 -10.72 19.18 -14.01
C VAL A 198 -11.82 18.18 -14.40
N ASN A 199 -11.45 16.96 -14.77
CA ASN A 199 -12.42 15.92 -15.09
C ASN A 199 -13.17 15.49 -13.83
N ARG A 200 -14.49 15.39 -13.94
CA ARG A 200 -15.39 15.14 -12.81
C ARG A 200 -15.15 13.76 -12.16
N SER A 201 -14.93 12.72 -12.95
CA SER A 201 -14.64 11.37 -12.45
C SER A 201 -13.32 11.33 -11.67
N ILE A 202 -12.29 12.04 -12.15
CA ILE A 202 -10.99 12.13 -11.49
C ILE A 202 -11.09 12.87 -10.16
N GLN A 203 -11.82 13.99 -10.13
CA GLN A 203 -12.10 14.74 -8.90
C GLN A 203 -12.83 13.85 -7.88
N THR A 204 -13.77 13.03 -8.32
CA THR A 204 -14.52 12.14 -7.45
C THR A 204 -13.62 11.06 -6.85
N LYS A 205 -12.70 10.46 -7.62
CA LYS A 205 -11.71 9.50 -7.09
C LYS A 205 -10.82 10.16 -6.04
N TYR A 206 -10.33 11.36 -6.30
CA TYR A 206 -9.52 12.14 -5.34
C TYR A 206 -10.31 12.46 -4.06
N ASN A 207 -11.54 13.00 -4.19
CA ASN A 207 -12.36 13.38 -3.05
C ASN A 207 -12.77 12.17 -2.18
N ASN A 208 -13.05 11.02 -2.80
CA ASN A 208 -13.35 9.80 -2.06
C ASN A 208 -12.10 9.25 -1.33
N TRP A 209 -10.92 9.27 -1.97
CA TRP A 209 -9.67 8.93 -1.31
C TRP A 209 -9.40 9.86 -0.11
N GLU A 210 -9.58 11.17 -0.29
CA GLU A 210 -9.43 12.18 0.76
C GLU A 210 -10.40 11.95 1.92
N ARG A 211 -11.65 11.58 1.64
CA ARG A 211 -12.66 11.26 2.66
C ARG A 211 -12.27 10.05 3.51
N PHE A 212 -11.77 8.98 2.91
CA PHE A 212 -11.25 7.84 3.68
C PHE A 212 -10.09 8.24 4.57
N LEU A 213 -9.19 9.09 4.07
CA LEU A 213 -8.09 9.59 4.86
C LEU A 213 -8.54 10.57 5.97
N GLU A 214 -9.60 11.34 5.76
CA GLU A 214 -10.17 12.20 6.79
C GLU A 214 -10.64 11.39 8.02
N ILE A 215 -11.25 10.22 7.80
CA ILE A 215 -11.62 9.32 8.90
C ILE A 215 -10.38 8.86 9.65
N VAL A 216 -9.32 8.51 8.92
CA VAL A 216 -8.07 8.01 9.47
C VAL A 216 -7.26 9.12 10.12
N TYR A 217 -7.05 10.25 9.43
CA TYR A 217 -6.17 11.35 9.86
C TYR A 217 -6.86 12.39 10.72
N GLY A 218 -8.19 12.32 10.81
CA GLY A 218 -8.98 13.33 11.52
C GLY A 218 -9.03 14.68 10.81
N ASP A 219 -8.35 14.83 9.68
CA ASP A 219 -8.34 16.02 8.84
C ASP A 219 -8.13 15.62 7.37
N LYS A 220 -8.66 16.44 6.45
CA LYS A 220 -8.41 16.22 5.02
C LYS A 220 -6.96 16.57 4.71
N PRO A 221 -6.18 15.67 4.14
CA PRO A 221 -4.79 15.95 3.82
C PRO A 221 -4.64 17.10 2.80
N ASN A 222 -5.63 17.30 1.91
CA ASN A 222 -5.64 18.30 0.83
C ASN A 222 -4.27 18.41 0.11
N GLU A 223 -3.62 17.28 -0.10
CA GLU A 223 -2.27 17.18 -0.63
C GLU A 223 -2.27 16.29 -1.88
N ILE A 224 -2.31 16.91 -3.06
CA ILE A 224 -2.17 16.21 -4.34
C ILE A 224 -0.87 15.37 -4.36
N ASP A 225 0.18 15.90 -3.78
CA ASP A 225 1.49 15.26 -3.67
C ASP A 225 1.42 13.89 -2.96
N LEU A 226 0.64 13.80 -1.89
CA LEU A 226 0.38 12.55 -1.18
C LEU A 226 -0.44 11.58 -2.02
N PHE A 227 -1.47 12.08 -2.74
CA PHE A 227 -2.27 11.25 -3.63
C PHE A 227 -1.43 10.63 -4.76
N ILE A 228 -0.53 11.40 -5.37
CA ILE A 228 0.40 10.92 -6.38
C ILE A 228 1.38 9.90 -5.81
N THR A 229 1.91 10.15 -4.61
CA THR A 229 2.79 9.19 -3.90
C THR A 229 2.08 7.87 -3.64
N HIS A 230 0.83 7.91 -3.18
CA HIS A 230 0.01 6.71 -2.99
C HIS A 230 -0.30 5.99 -4.31
N THR A 231 -0.55 6.75 -5.38
CA THR A 231 -0.74 6.19 -6.73
C THR A 231 0.50 5.45 -7.22
N TYR A 232 1.67 6.06 -7.05
CA TYR A 232 2.95 5.43 -7.39
C TYR A 232 3.14 4.10 -6.64
N LEU A 233 2.99 4.10 -5.31
CA LEU A 233 3.22 2.91 -4.50
C LEU A 233 2.17 1.82 -4.77
N SER A 234 0.91 2.20 -4.98
CA SER A 234 -0.15 1.27 -5.41
C SER A 234 0.21 0.59 -6.73
N THR A 235 0.67 1.36 -7.72
CA THR A 235 1.09 0.83 -9.02
C THR A 235 2.30 -0.07 -8.90
N PHE A 236 3.34 0.37 -8.18
CA PHE A 236 4.54 -0.41 -7.91
C PHE A 236 4.21 -1.78 -7.29
N ALA A 237 3.34 -1.81 -6.28
CA ALA A 237 2.90 -3.02 -5.63
C ALA A 237 2.20 -4.01 -6.59
N LYS A 238 1.35 -3.50 -7.48
CA LYS A 238 0.67 -4.30 -8.51
C LYS A 238 1.66 -4.91 -9.51
N LEU A 239 2.65 -4.14 -9.96
CA LEU A 239 3.70 -4.61 -10.86
C LEU A 239 4.61 -5.67 -10.22
N LEU A 240 4.97 -5.47 -8.94
CA LEU A 240 5.78 -6.42 -8.18
C LEU A 240 5.10 -7.79 -8.07
N VAL A 241 3.80 -7.81 -7.71
CA VAL A 241 3.04 -9.07 -7.65
C VAL A 241 2.93 -9.71 -9.01
N TYR A 242 2.65 -8.94 -10.06
CA TYR A 242 2.59 -9.48 -11.42
C TYR A 242 3.88 -10.23 -11.80
N LEU A 243 5.03 -9.63 -11.56
CA LEU A 243 6.32 -10.27 -11.84
C LEU A 243 6.57 -11.52 -10.98
N LYS A 244 6.11 -11.51 -9.71
CA LYS A 244 6.26 -12.64 -8.79
C LYS A 244 5.42 -13.84 -9.22
N ILE A 245 4.20 -13.63 -9.73
CA ILE A 245 3.30 -14.70 -10.15
C ILE A 245 3.50 -15.14 -11.62
N LYS A 246 4.18 -14.32 -12.42
CA LYS A 246 4.55 -14.63 -13.80
C LYS A 246 5.51 -15.81 -13.80
N ASN A 247 5.01 -17.01 -14.04
CA ASN A 247 5.83 -18.20 -14.11
C ASN A 247 6.75 -18.16 -15.34
N LYS A 248 8.02 -18.54 -15.19
CA LYS A 248 9.02 -18.60 -16.27
C LYS A 248 8.59 -19.46 -17.46
N ASN A 249 7.71 -20.43 -17.23
CA ASN A 249 7.25 -21.39 -18.23
C ASN A 249 5.93 -21.00 -18.93
N GLN A 250 5.33 -19.87 -18.58
CA GLN A 250 4.07 -19.42 -19.19
C GLN A 250 4.31 -18.16 -20.02
N THR A 251 3.91 -18.21 -21.27
CA THR A 251 3.91 -17.10 -22.24
C THR A 251 2.87 -16.01 -21.89
N TRP A 252 2.68 -15.74 -20.61
CA TRP A 252 1.75 -14.71 -20.15
C TRP A 252 2.39 -13.34 -20.30
N ASN A 253 2.13 -12.72 -21.42
CA ASN A 253 2.53 -11.37 -21.70
C ASN A 253 1.30 -10.46 -21.54
N LEU A 254 0.93 -10.16 -20.29
CA LEU A 254 -0.11 -9.17 -20.02
C LEU A 254 0.46 -7.79 -20.29
N ASP A 255 -0.28 -6.97 -21.02
CA ASP A 255 0.06 -5.56 -21.15
C ASP A 255 -0.15 -4.82 -19.81
N ILE A 256 0.56 -3.73 -19.62
CA ILE A 256 0.50 -2.92 -18.40
C ILE A 256 -0.93 -2.46 -18.08
N THR A 257 -1.70 -2.10 -19.11
CA THR A 257 -3.09 -1.67 -18.93
C THR A 257 -3.92 -2.76 -18.27
N SER A 258 -3.80 -4.00 -18.75
CA SER A 258 -4.50 -5.16 -18.17
C SER A 258 -4.06 -5.45 -16.73
N ILE A 259 -2.78 -5.26 -16.42
CA ILE A 259 -2.25 -5.42 -15.06
C ILE A 259 -2.86 -4.37 -14.12
N LEU A 260 -2.80 -3.10 -14.50
CA LEU A 260 -3.21 -1.99 -13.64
C LEU A 260 -4.72 -1.84 -13.51
N TRP A 261 -5.48 -2.24 -14.52
CA TRP A 261 -6.95 -2.28 -14.46
C TRP A 261 -7.51 -3.50 -13.73
N GLY A 262 -6.68 -4.53 -13.50
CA GLY A 262 -7.05 -5.77 -12.81
C GLY A 262 -7.57 -6.90 -13.71
N ASN A 263 -7.90 -6.62 -14.97
CA ASN A 263 -8.36 -7.64 -15.92
C ASN A 263 -7.31 -8.75 -16.08
N GLY A 264 -6.02 -8.41 -16.08
CA GLY A 264 -4.93 -9.35 -16.14
C GLY A 264 -4.95 -10.34 -14.97
N PHE A 265 -5.12 -9.85 -13.75
CA PHE A 265 -5.20 -10.73 -12.56
C PHE A 265 -6.47 -11.59 -12.58
N SER A 266 -7.60 -11.03 -13.01
CA SER A 266 -8.85 -11.79 -13.16
C SER A 266 -8.73 -12.91 -14.22
N GLN A 267 -8.05 -12.66 -15.34
CA GLN A 267 -7.73 -13.70 -16.35
C GLN A 267 -6.84 -14.80 -15.77
N LEU A 268 -5.97 -14.45 -14.81
CA LEU A 268 -5.16 -15.40 -14.07
C LEU A 268 -5.95 -16.13 -12.96
N GLY A 269 -7.25 -15.87 -12.84
CA GLY A 269 -8.09 -16.42 -11.77
C GLY A 269 -7.83 -15.82 -10.39
N ILE A 270 -7.30 -14.58 -10.31
CA ILE A 270 -7.06 -13.88 -9.05
C ILE A 270 -7.96 -12.66 -9.01
N THR A 271 -8.94 -12.67 -8.11
CA THR A 271 -9.90 -11.59 -7.93
C THR A 271 -9.69 -10.88 -6.59
N GLY A 272 -10.20 -9.65 -6.45
CA GLY A 272 -10.07 -8.88 -5.23
C GLY A 272 -8.66 -8.37 -4.93
N PHE A 273 -7.68 -8.60 -5.80
CA PHE A 273 -6.33 -8.04 -5.66
C PHE A 273 -6.23 -6.65 -6.28
N VAL A 274 -6.51 -6.53 -7.58
CA VAL A 274 -6.61 -5.25 -8.28
C VAL A 274 -8.08 -5.01 -8.62
N GLU A 275 -8.57 -3.84 -8.22
CA GLU A 275 -9.94 -3.40 -8.45
C GLU A 275 -9.91 -1.96 -8.99
N ASP A 276 -11.04 -1.47 -9.49
CA ASP A 276 -11.17 -0.05 -9.86
C ASP A 276 -11.22 0.81 -8.59
N ASP A 277 -10.04 1.08 -8.06
CA ASP A 277 -9.80 1.83 -6.83
C ASP A 277 -9.55 3.33 -7.09
N PHE A 278 -9.18 4.06 -6.05
CA PHE A 278 -8.88 5.49 -6.13
C PHE A 278 -7.69 5.80 -7.05
N PHE A 279 -6.76 4.85 -7.23
CA PHE A 279 -5.47 5.03 -7.91
C PHE A 279 -5.52 4.67 -9.40
N THR A 280 -6.66 4.17 -9.89
CA THR A 280 -6.85 3.80 -11.31
C THR A 280 -7.08 5.00 -12.23
N TRP A 281 -7.04 6.23 -11.71
CA TRP A 281 -7.10 7.46 -12.51
C TRP A 281 -6.01 7.51 -13.60
N THR A 282 -4.88 6.85 -13.38
CA THR A 282 -3.77 6.72 -14.35
C THR A 282 -4.17 6.00 -15.63
N MET A 283 -5.27 5.23 -15.59
CA MET A 283 -5.82 4.51 -16.75
C MET A 283 -6.90 5.30 -17.49
N PHE A 284 -7.11 6.57 -17.14
CA PHE A 284 -8.05 7.44 -17.85
C PHE A 284 -7.68 7.58 -19.32
N VAL A 285 -8.67 7.52 -20.21
CA VAL A 285 -8.50 7.35 -21.66
C VAL A 285 -7.51 8.35 -22.29
N THR A 286 -7.56 9.62 -21.89
CA THR A 286 -6.73 10.69 -22.49
C THR A 286 -5.25 10.63 -22.11
N ILE A 287 -4.90 10.00 -21.00
CA ILE A 287 -3.53 9.92 -20.51
C ILE A 287 -3.00 8.47 -20.45
N ARG A 288 -3.84 7.46 -20.68
CA ARG A 288 -3.53 6.04 -20.54
C ARG A 288 -2.22 5.65 -21.22
N LYS A 289 -2.03 6.05 -22.48
CA LYS A 289 -0.81 5.73 -23.22
C LYS A 289 0.44 6.27 -22.52
N GLN A 290 0.41 7.51 -22.06
CA GLN A 290 1.56 8.15 -21.38
C GLN A 290 1.81 7.50 -20.01
N SER A 291 0.76 7.18 -19.25
CA SER A 291 0.87 6.44 -17.99
C SER A 291 1.48 5.06 -18.18
N THR A 292 1.03 4.34 -19.22
CA THR A 292 1.56 3.01 -19.55
C THR A 292 3.06 3.07 -19.85
N GLU A 293 3.51 4.04 -20.66
CA GLU A 293 4.93 4.24 -20.98
C GLU A 293 5.79 4.50 -19.73
N ILE A 294 5.25 5.21 -18.71
CA ILE A 294 5.93 5.44 -17.42
C ILE A 294 6.06 4.13 -16.65
N PHE A 295 4.99 3.37 -16.55
CA PHE A 295 4.94 2.16 -15.73
C PHE A 295 5.67 0.98 -16.39
N GLU A 296 5.78 0.93 -17.71
CA GLU A 296 6.65 -0.01 -18.43
C GLU A 296 8.12 0.13 -18.04
N LYS A 297 8.58 1.35 -17.79
CA LYS A 297 9.93 1.60 -17.30
C LYS A 297 10.15 1.01 -15.92
N ILE A 298 9.20 1.26 -14.97
CA ILE A 298 9.24 0.66 -13.63
C ILE A 298 9.24 -0.88 -13.72
N LEU A 299 8.42 -1.45 -14.61
CA LEU A 299 8.35 -2.90 -14.79
C LEU A 299 9.70 -3.47 -15.25
N LYS A 300 10.36 -2.80 -16.21
CA LYS A 300 11.71 -3.20 -16.67
C LYS A 300 12.74 -3.12 -15.56
N ASP A 301 12.70 -2.06 -14.75
CA ASP A 301 13.61 -1.92 -13.61
C ASP A 301 13.38 -3.00 -12.56
N LEU A 302 12.12 -3.45 -12.37
CA LEU A 302 11.78 -4.55 -11.49
C LEU A 302 12.19 -5.93 -12.03
N GLU A 303 12.24 -6.13 -13.35
CA GLU A 303 12.62 -7.42 -13.98
C GLU A 303 14.07 -7.83 -13.70
N VAL A 304 14.90 -6.90 -13.25
CA VAL A 304 16.29 -7.16 -12.84
C VAL A 304 16.35 -7.97 -11.55
N TYR A 305 15.32 -7.94 -10.71
CA TYR A 305 15.30 -8.62 -9.44
C TYR A 305 14.89 -10.09 -9.57
N ASP A 306 15.53 -10.95 -8.75
CA ASP A 306 15.12 -12.35 -8.55
C ASP A 306 14.03 -12.41 -7.48
N LEU A 307 12.80 -12.08 -7.89
CA LEU A 307 11.66 -12.03 -6.98
C LEU A 307 11.29 -13.41 -6.38
N GLU A 308 11.78 -14.52 -6.95
CA GLU A 308 11.56 -15.86 -6.41
C GLU A 308 12.25 -16.02 -5.05
N LYS A 309 13.41 -15.38 -4.88
CA LYS A 309 14.20 -15.42 -3.64
C LYS A 309 13.82 -14.36 -2.60
N MET A 310 12.74 -13.63 -2.83
CA MET A 310 12.25 -12.62 -1.89
C MET A 310 11.62 -13.28 -0.67
N GLU A 311 12.25 -13.15 0.50
CA GLU A 311 11.82 -13.79 1.74
C GLU A 311 11.18 -12.83 2.76
N GLU A 312 11.34 -11.52 2.58
CA GLU A 312 10.95 -10.48 3.53
C GLU A 312 9.72 -9.68 3.07
N ASP A 313 9.10 -8.98 4.02
CA ASP A 313 8.10 -7.94 3.74
C ASP A 313 8.79 -6.67 3.22
N VAL A 314 9.25 -6.73 1.98
CA VAL A 314 10.02 -5.65 1.34
C VAL A 314 9.21 -4.37 1.13
N LEU A 315 7.89 -4.47 1.06
CA LEU A 315 7.01 -3.31 0.86
C LEU A 315 6.76 -2.53 2.14
N LYS A 316 6.92 -3.16 3.29
CA LYS A 316 6.74 -2.53 4.60
C LYS A 316 7.62 -1.29 4.76
N GLU A 317 8.91 -1.42 4.45
CA GLU A 317 9.84 -0.30 4.59
C GLU A 317 9.58 0.80 3.56
N LEU A 318 9.29 0.45 2.31
CA LEU A 318 8.89 1.40 1.28
C LEU A 318 7.62 2.18 1.71
N TYR A 319 6.60 1.47 2.20
CA TYR A 319 5.39 2.10 2.70
C TYR A 319 5.68 3.01 3.89
N GLN A 320 6.49 2.55 4.85
CA GLN A 320 6.87 3.34 6.01
C GLN A 320 7.63 4.62 5.65
N GLU A 321 8.46 4.58 4.64
CA GLU A 321 9.19 5.77 4.17
C GLU A 321 8.25 6.72 3.42
N MET A 322 7.37 6.21 2.57
CA MET A 322 6.50 7.02 1.71
C MET A 322 5.31 7.65 2.45
N VAL A 323 4.88 7.09 3.58
CA VAL A 323 3.94 7.77 4.47
C VAL A 323 4.70 8.64 5.46
N ARG A 324 4.50 9.95 5.40
CA ARG A 324 5.21 10.95 6.24
C ARG A 324 5.16 10.58 7.73
N ALA A 325 6.30 10.72 8.40
CA ALA A 325 6.43 10.33 9.81
C ALA A 325 5.54 11.14 10.77
N ASP A 326 5.27 12.41 10.46
CA ASP A 326 4.35 13.28 11.20
C ASP A 326 2.90 12.84 11.04
N VAL A 327 2.52 12.45 9.82
CA VAL A 327 1.21 11.89 9.49
C VAL A 327 1.00 10.57 10.25
N ARG A 328 1.95 9.64 10.19
CA ARG A 328 1.88 8.37 10.94
C ARG A 328 1.73 8.60 12.45
N LYS A 329 2.42 9.61 12.99
CA LYS A 329 2.32 9.96 14.42
C LYS A 329 0.91 10.45 14.79
N GLN A 330 0.28 11.23 13.92
CA GLN A 330 -1.10 11.70 14.13
C GLN A 330 -2.11 10.54 14.11
N LEU A 331 -1.81 9.48 13.35
CA LEU A 331 -2.65 8.29 13.22
C LEU A 331 -2.53 7.30 14.36
N GLY A 332 -1.49 7.44 15.19
CA GLY A 332 -1.13 6.35 16.11
C GLY A 332 -0.78 5.05 15.36
N GLU A 333 -0.38 5.16 14.08
CA GLU A 333 0.13 4.02 13.31
C GLU A 333 1.54 3.67 13.77
N PHE A 334 1.64 2.55 14.47
CA PHE A 334 2.90 1.96 14.89
C PHE A 334 3.07 0.61 14.22
N TYR A 335 4.06 0.51 13.35
CA TYR A 335 4.33 -0.75 12.66
C TYR A 335 4.89 -1.80 13.60
N THR A 336 4.25 -2.95 13.60
CA THR A 336 4.70 -4.09 14.40
C THR A 336 5.99 -4.66 13.82
N PRO A 337 7.11 -4.73 14.58
CA PRO A 337 8.30 -5.43 14.13
C PRO A 337 8.03 -6.91 13.87
N ASP A 338 8.71 -7.47 12.90
CA ASP A 338 8.53 -8.84 12.45
C ASP A 338 8.69 -9.86 13.58
N TRP A 339 9.73 -9.70 14.41
CA TRP A 339 9.98 -10.58 15.55
C TRP A 339 8.84 -10.58 16.58
N LEU A 340 8.17 -9.40 16.77
CA LEU A 340 7.05 -9.30 17.69
C LEU A 340 5.79 -9.95 17.11
N ALA A 341 5.53 -9.74 15.82
CA ALA A 341 4.43 -10.40 15.11
C ALA A 341 4.61 -11.92 15.15
N GLU A 342 5.81 -12.42 14.85
CA GLU A 342 6.13 -13.85 14.93
C GLU A 342 5.92 -14.42 16.35
N LYS A 343 6.39 -13.72 17.38
CA LYS A 343 6.19 -14.12 18.77
C LYS A 343 4.71 -14.22 19.13
N ILE A 344 3.90 -13.23 18.76
CA ILE A 344 2.45 -13.22 19.02
C ILE A 344 1.78 -14.39 18.28
N ILE A 345 2.11 -14.60 17.01
CA ILE A 345 1.56 -15.72 16.22
C ILE A 345 1.90 -17.06 16.82
N HIS A 346 3.15 -17.25 17.22
CA HIS A 346 3.58 -18.50 17.89
C HIS A 346 2.83 -18.74 19.21
N GLU A 347 2.62 -17.70 20.01
CA GLU A 347 1.93 -17.81 21.30
C GLU A 347 0.40 -18.00 21.13
N THR A 348 -0.21 -17.47 20.08
CA THR A 348 -1.65 -17.59 19.86
C THR A 348 -2.06 -18.85 19.10
N LEU A 349 -1.29 -19.23 18.07
CA LEU A 349 -1.57 -20.44 17.28
C LEU A 349 -1.04 -21.71 17.97
N GLN A 350 0.08 -21.60 18.72
CA GLN A 350 0.76 -22.75 19.32
C GLN A 350 0.92 -23.91 18.29
N GLU A 351 0.36 -25.09 18.56
CA GLU A 351 0.37 -26.23 17.64
C GLU A 351 -0.95 -26.42 16.87
N GLU A 352 -1.80 -25.37 16.81
CA GLU A 352 -3.11 -25.43 16.15
C GLU A 352 -3.15 -24.54 14.88
N PRO A 353 -2.39 -24.88 13.81
CA PRO A 353 -2.29 -24.04 12.61
C PRO A 353 -3.59 -23.94 11.80
N LYS A 354 -4.60 -24.77 12.13
CA LYS A 354 -5.90 -24.78 11.44
C LYS A 354 -6.87 -23.70 11.97
N LYS A 355 -6.60 -23.05 13.10
CA LYS A 355 -7.46 -21.99 13.65
C LYS A 355 -7.59 -20.80 12.68
N SER A 356 -8.79 -20.26 12.57
CA SER A 356 -9.07 -19.07 11.77
C SER A 356 -8.58 -17.81 12.48
N ILE A 357 -8.05 -16.84 11.68
CA ILE A 357 -7.43 -15.61 12.18
C ILE A 357 -8.03 -14.40 11.46
N LEU A 358 -8.31 -13.36 12.24
CA LEU A 358 -8.65 -12.03 11.76
C LEU A 358 -7.66 -11.00 12.32
N ASP A 359 -7.10 -10.17 11.44
CA ASP A 359 -6.46 -8.91 11.81
C ASP A 359 -7.41 -7.77 11.44
N PRO A 360 -8.11 -7.15 12.41
CA PRO A 360 -9.14 -6.13 12.13
C PRO A 360 -8.56 -4.74 11.82
N THR A 361 -7.24 -4.57 11.90
CA THR A 361 -6.50 -3.32 11.65
C THR A 361 -5.15 -3.65 11.03
N CYS A 362 -5.20 -4.35 9.89
CA CYS A 362 -4.03 -5.08 9.39
C CYS A 362 -2.88 -4.19 8.86
N GLY A 363 -3.11 -2.88 8.67
CA GLY A 363 -2.11 -1.98 8.12
C GLY A 363 -1.53 -2.51 6.81
N SER A 364 -0.20 -2.57 6.73
CA SER A 364 0.51 -3.17 5.59
C SER A 364 0.45 -4.71 5.52
N GLY A 365 -0.19 -5.38 6.49
CA GLY A 365 -0.38 -6.83 6.49
C GLY A 365 0.75 -7.64 7.13
N THR A 366 1.55 -7.07 8.02
CA THR A 366 2.66 -7.80 8.69
C THR A 366 2.20 -9.06 9.42
N PHE A 367 1.11 -8.97 10.20
CA PHE A 367 0.54 -10.16 10.86
C PHE A 367 0.00 -11.18 9.86
N LEU A 368 -0.62 -10.73 8.77
CA LEU A 368 -1.13 -11.62 7.71
C LEU A 368 0.01 -12.37 7.05
N PHE A 369 1.07 -11.66 6.64
CA PHE A 369 2.26 -12.24 6.01
C PHE A 369 2.91 -13.31 6.88
N LYS A 370 3.18 -12.99 8.15
CA LYS A 370 3.81 -13.91 9.11
C LYS A 370 2.90 -15.10 9.46
N THR A 371 1.59 -14.86 9.58
CA THR A 371 0.60 -15.94 9.80
C THR A 371 0.56 -16.92 8.64
N ILE A 372 0.53 -16.44 7.41
CA ILE A 372 0.53 -17.26 6.20
C ILE A 372 1.80 -18.10 6.14
N SER A 373 2.96 -17.47 6.34
CA SER A 373 4.27 -18.16 6.34
C SER A 373 4.32 -19.26 7.42
N TYR A 374 3.82 -18.95 8.62
CA TYR A 374 3.74 -19.95 9.73
C TYR A 374 2.82 -21.12 9.36
N LYS A 375 1.61 -20.83 8.86
CA LYS A 375 0.63 -21.87 8.48
C LYS A 375 1.16 -22.76 7.36
N ILE A 376 1.74 -22.20 6.29
CA ILE A 376 2.33 -22.98 5.20
C ILE A 376 3.35 -23.98 5.76
N LYS A 377 4.28 -23.53 6.59
CA LYS A 377 5.32 -24.39 7.19
C LYS A 377 4.71 -25.49 8.04
N LYS A 378 3.79 -25.18 8.95
CA LYS A 378 3.18 -26.16 9.88
C LYS A 378 2.26 -27.15 9.17
N LEU A 379 1.43 -26.67 8.23
CA LEU A 379 0.49 -27.53 7.51
C LEU A 379 1.19 -28.45 6.49
N ARG A 380 2.26 -28.00 5.84
CA ARG A 380 3.11 -28.88 5.02
C ARG A 380 3.75 -30.01 5.86
N ASN A 381 4.26 -29.67 7.04
CA ASN A 381 4.82 -30.65 7.95
C ASN A 381 3.78 -31.67 8.45
N SER A 382 2.49 -31.31 8.45
CA SER A 382 1.39 -32.24 8.77
C SER A 382 0.92 -33.07 7.58
N GLY A 383 1.55 -32.94 6.40
CA GLY A 383 1.24 -33.71 5.19
C GLY A 383 0.10 -33.15 4.34
N MET A 384 -0.35 -31.92 4.56
CA MET A 384 -1.36 -31.28 3.70
C MET A 384 -0.76 -30.92 2.34
N THR A 385 -1.57 -31.06 1.28
CA THR A 385 -1.19 -30.64 -0.08
C THR A 385 -1.18 -29.12 -0.19
N ASP A 386 -0.39 -28.56 -1.12
CA ASP A 386 -0.35 -27.11 -1.36
C ASP A 386 -1.71 -26.54 -1.76
N PHE A 387 -2.54 -27.33 -2.46
CA PHE A 387 -3.92 -26.95 -2.77
C PHE A 387 -4.79 -26.81 -1.50
N ASP A 388 -4.72 -27.79 -0.60
CA ASP A 388 -5.49 -27.76 0.64
C ASP A 388 -5.00 -26.64 1.57
N ILE A 389 -3.68 -26.40 1.61
CA ILE A 389 -3.08 -25.30 2.37
C ILE A 389 -3.55 -23.95 1.82
N LEU A 390 -3.52 -23.75 0.51
CA LEU A 390 -4.00 -22.54 -0.13
C LEU A 390 -5.48 -22.29 0.18
N SER A 391 -6.33 -23.29 0.00
CA SER A 391 -7.76 -23.20 0.30
C SER A 391 -8.00 -22.82 1.76
N HIS A 392 -7.28 -23.51 2.67
CA HIS A 392 -7.35 -23.25 4.10
C HIS A 392 -6.93 -21.80 4.46
N ILE A 393 -5.84 -21.30 3.87
CA ILE A 393 -5.35 -19.93 4.15
C ILE A 393 -6.36 -18.89 3.66
N LEU A 394 -6.88 -19.04 2.43
CA LEU A 394 -7.86 -18.10 1.86
C LEU A 394 -9.17 -18.05 2.65
N GLU A 395 -9.54 -19.14 3.31
CA GLU A 395 -10.76 -19.21 4.13
C GLU A 395 -10.57 -18.74 5.57
N ASN A 396 -9.34 -18.80 6.09
CA ASN A 396 -9.08 -18.70 7.52
C ASN A 396 -8.03 -17.64 7.92
N VAL A 397 -7.53 -16.81 6.99
CA VAL A 397 -6.64 -15.69 7.30
C VAL A 397 -7.17 -14.44 6.62
N THR A 398 -7.70 -13.51 7.41
CA THR A 398 -8.41 -12.33 6.89
C THR A 398 -7.87 -11.05 7.53
N GLY A 399 -7.86 -9.97 6.75
CA GLY A 399 -7.48 -8.64 7.21
C GLY A 399 -8.50 -7.56 6.82
N PHE A 400 -8.71 -6.60 7.74
CA PHE A 400 -9.43 -5.36 7.49
C PHE A 400 -8.53 -4.17 7.76
N ASP A 401 -8.70 -3.11 7.00
CA ASP A 401 -8.14 -1.80 7.32
C ASP A 401 -8.97 -0.70 6.65
N ILE A 402 -8.98 0.48 7.23
CA ILE A 402 -9.70 1.63 6.69
C ILE A 402 -8.85 2.47 5.73
N HIS A 403 -7.52 2.28 5.74
CA HIS A 403 -6.60 3.05 4.94
C HIS A 403 -6.45 2.47 3.52
N PRO A 404 -6.82 3.20 2.44
CA PRO A 404 -6.82 2.66 1.07
C PRO A 404 -5.48 2.09 0.60
N LEU A 405 -4.38 2.82 0.87
CA LEU A 405 -3.05 2.36 0.46
C LEU A 405 -2.58 1.17 1.30
N ALA A 406 -2.86 1.17 2.61
CA ALA A 406 -2.52 0.04 3.47
C ALA A 406 -3.12 -1.27 2.94
N ILE A 407 -4.38 -1.24 2.49
CA ILE A 407 -5.04 -2.40 1.90
C ILE A 407 -4.36 -2.89 0.61
N VAL A 408 -3.92 -1.99 -0.26
CA VAL A 408 -3.16 -2.39 -1.46
C VAL A 408 -1.87 -3.11 -1.07
N ILE A 409 -1.14 -2.57 -0.09
CA ILE A 409 0.10 -3.17 0.41
C ILE A 409 -0.18 -4.49 1.13
N ALA A 410 -1.20 -4.57 1.97
CA ALA A 410 -1.58 -5.79 2.67
C ALA A 410 -2.00 -6.91 1.70
N LYS A 411 -2.77 -6.60 0.66
CA LYS A 411 -3.10 -7.55 -0.43
C LYS A 411 -1.85 -8.03 -1.14
N THR A 412 -0.91 -7.12 -1.41
CA THR A 412 0.37 -7.45 -2.04
C THR A 412 1.19 -8.38 -1.14
N ASN A 413 1.35 -8.05 0.14
CA ASN A 413 2.06 -8.88 1.10
C ASN A 413 1.39 -10.25 1.29
N TYR A 414 0.06 -10.29 1.26
CA TYR A 414 -0.68 -11.55 1.26
C TYR A 414 -0.31 -12.43 0.06
N MET A 415 -0.31 -11.85 -1.14
CA MET A 415 0.07 -12.54 -2.38
C MET A 415 1.53 -13.02 -2.35
N LEU A 416 2.44 -12.18 -1.85
CA LEU A 416 3.86 -12.52 -1.71
C LEU A 416 4.07 -13.66 -0.69
N ALA A 417 3.31 -13.67 0.41
CA ALA A 417 3.36 -14.71 1.43
C ALA A 417 2.86 -16.07 0.94
N LEU A 418 1.92 -16.09 -0.01
CA LEU A 418 1.43 -17.35 -0.62
C LEU A 418 2.51 -18.08 -1.42
N LYS A 419 3.57 -17.39 -1.86
CA LYS A 419 4.71 -17.97 -2.61
C LYS A 419 4.24 -18.88 -3.75
N GLU A 420 4.85 -20.07 -3.84
CA GLU A 420 4.55 -21.02 -4.91
C GLU A 420 3.19 -21.71 -4.74
N ILE A 421 2.64 -21.80 -3.52
CA ILE A 421 1.37 -22.51 -3.29
C ILE A 421 0.21 -21.91 -4.09
N ILE A 422 0.30 -20.64 -4.49
CA ILE A 422 -0.70 -20.01 -5.36
C ILE A 422 -0.84 -20.72 -6.72
N GLN A 423 0.20 -21.40 -7.17
CA GLN A 423 0.17 -22.18 -8.42
C GLN A 423 -0.65 -23.47 -8.29
N ALA A 424 -0.89 -23.95 -7.06
CA ALA A 424 -1.70 -25.15 -6.81
C ALA A 424 -3.21 -24.90 -6.91
N ARG A 425 -3.66 -23.65 -7.16
CA ARG A 425 -5.09 -23.34 -7.29
C ARG A 425 -5.76 -24.09 -8.44
N LYS A 426 -6.97 -24.58 -8.20
CA LYS A 426 -7.79 -25.29 -9.22
C LYS A 426 -8.90 -24.42 -9.81
N GLY A 427 -9.03 -23.17 -9.41
CA GLY A 427 -10.05 -22.24 -9.87
C GLY A 427 -9.74 -20.81 -9.43
N PRO A 428 -10.67 -19.88 -9.67
CA PRO A 428 -10.52 -18.49 -9.21
C PRO A 428 -10.40 -18.40 -7.69
N ILE A 429 -9.52 -17.52 -7.24
CA ILE A 429 -9.31 -17.20 -5.81
C ILE A 429 -9.57 -15.72 -5.57
N THR A 430 -10.00 -15.39 -4.35
CA THR A 430 -10.17 -14.00 -3.88
C THR A 430 -9.29 -13.76 -2.68
N ILE A 431 -8.54 -12.66 -2.67
CA ILE A 431 -7.66 -12.29 -1.57
C ILE A 431 -8.49 -11.69 -0.43
N PRO A 432 -8.52 -12.30 0.77
CA PRO A 432 -9.40 -11.91 1.87
C PRO A 432 -8.85 -10.75 2.71
N VAL A 433 -8.53 -9.63 2.05
CA VAL A 433 -8.10 -8.38 2.67
C VAL A 433 -8.98 -7.25 2.14
N PHE A 434 -9.62 -6.49 3.02
CA PHE A 434 -10.72 -5.60 2.64
C PHE A 434 -10.58 -4.20 3.22
N LEU A 435 -10.91 -3.18 2.40
CA LEU A 435 -11.00 -1.77 2.81
C LEU A 435 -12.27 -1.57 3.62
N SER A 436 -12.18 -1.67 4.93
CA SER A 436 -13.36 -1.61 5.80
C SER A 436 -13.04 -1.03 7.17
N ASP A 437 -14.00 -0.30 7.71
CA ASP A 437 -13.99 0.09 9.12
C ASP A 437 -14.49 -1.07 9.97
N SER A 438 -13.60 -1.66 10.75
CA SER A 438 -13.93 -2.80 11.62
C SER A 438 -14.87 -2.45 12.77
N LEU A 439 -14.97 -1.17 13.14
CA LEU A 439 -15.87 -0.69 14.18
C LEU A 439 -17.28 -0.39 13.64
N LYS A 440 -17.37 0.11 12.40
CA LYS A 440 -18.65 0.57 11.82
C LYS A 440 -19.30 -0.54 10.99
N ILE A 441 -19.93 -1.48 11.64
CA ILE A 441 -20.74 -2.51 10.98
C ILE A 441 -22.06 -1.88 10.55
N PRO A 442 -22.51 -2.07 9.30
CA PRO A 442 -23.80 -1.57 8.83
C PRO A 442 -24.97 -2.04 9.72
N GLU A 443 -25.87 -1.12 10.03
CA GLU A 443 -27.00 -1.40 10.91
C GLU A 443 -28.07 -2.24 10.21
N LYS A 444 -28.60 -3.23 10.95
CA LYS A 444 -29.81 -3.95 10.54
C LYS A 444 -31.04 -3.05 10.74
N LYS A 445 -31.84 -2.88 9.69
CA LYS A 445 -33.13 -2.18 9.76
C LYS A 445 -34.25 -3.08 9.24
N ILE A 446 -35.41 -3.01 9.90
CA ILE A 446 -36.60 -3.70 9.44
C ILE A 446 -37.40 -2.71 8.60
N GLU A 447 -37.56 -2.99 7.32
CA GLU A 447 -38.42 -2.21 6.46
C GLU A 447 -39.88 -2.52 6.78
N VAL A 448 -40.56 -1.56 7.39
CA VAL A 448 -41.92 -1.74 7.99
C VAL A 448 -42.96 -2.16 6.94
N THR A 449 -42.77 -1.72 5.67
CA THR A 449 -43.72 -1.97 4.57
C THR A 449 -43.72 -3.42 4.11
N ASN A 450 -42.58 -4.12 4.13
CA ASN A 450 -42.41 -5.45 3.50
C ASN A 450 -41.92 -6.52 4.48
N SER A 451 -41.73 -6.18 5.77
CA SER A 451 -41.15 -7.07 6.81
C SER A 451 -39.80 -7.68 6.41
N ILE A 452 -39.01 -6.99 5.55
CA ILE A 452 -37.70 -7.44 5.16
C ILE A 452 -36.66 -6.71 6.02
N THR A 453 -35.76 -7.49 6.62
CA THR A 453 -34.58 -6.94 7.26
C THR A 453 -33.53 -6.59 6.21
N THR A 454 -33.00 -5.37 6.27
CA THR A 454 -31.94 -4.89 5.39
C THR A 454 -30.72 -4.43 6.16
N PHE A 455 -29.56 -4.50 5.53
CA PHE A 455 -28.37 -3.75 5.91
C PHE A 455 -28.29 -2.49 5.07
N ASP A 456 -28.20 -1.34 5.71
CA ASP A 456 -28.11 -0.05 5.07
C ASP A 456 -26.67 0.48 5.06
N PHE A 457 -26.22 0.92 3.90
CA PHE A 457 -24.91 1.51 3.65
C PHE A 457 -25.12 2.96 3.27
N ASP A 458 -24.77 3.87 4.16
CA ASP A 458 -24.91 5.30 3.95
C ASP A 458 -23.79 5.81 3.01
N THR A 459 -24.17 6.61 2.03
CA THR A 459 -23.21 7.25 1.13
C THR A 459 -22.68 8.57 1.67
N GLU A 460 -23.28 9.11 2.73
CA GLU A 460 -23.04 10.47 3.25
C GLU A 460 -23.31 11.58 2.21
N ILE A 461 -23.90 11.21 1.06
CA ILE A 461 -24.24 12.11 -0.05
C ILE A 461 -25.75 12.28 -0.10
N GLN A 462 -26.28 13.44 0.25
CA GLN A 462 -27.68 13.83 0.09
C GLN A 462 -28.69 12.78 0.61
N ASN A 463 -28.39 12.12 1.73
CA ASN A 463 -29.18 11.02 2.30
C ASN A 463 -29.39 9.82 1.35
N LYS A 464 -28.54 9.66 0.32
CA LYS A 464 -28.56 8.48 -0.54
C LYS A 464 -27.92 7.30 0.20
N LYS A 465 -28.57 6.14 0.09
CA LYS A 465 -28.08 4.91 0.72
C LYS A 465 -28.31 3.71 -0.18
N PHE A 466 -27.50 2.69 0.02
CA PHE A 466 -27.72 1.36 -0.54
C PHE A 466 -28.28 0.45 0.55
N SER A 467 -29.31 -0.33 0.22
CA SER A 467 -29.92 -1.27 1.16
C SER A 467 -29.87 -2.67 0.59
N PHE A 468 -29.35 -3.63 1.35
CA PHE A 468 -29.28 -5.02 0.90
C PHE A 468 -30.06 -5.92 1.86
N PRO A 469 -30.95 -6.78 1.34
CA PRO A 469 -31.64 -7.76 2.15
C PRO A 469 -30.67 -8.63 2.93
N GLU A 470 -30.98 -8.92 4.21
CA GLU A 470 -30.12 -9.70 5.12
C GLU A 470 -29.69 -11.04 4.50
N ARG A 471 -30.62 -11.80 3.91
CA ARG A 471 -30.32 -13.08 3.24
C ARG A 471 -29.33 -12.96 2.08
N ILE A 472 -29.21 -11.78 1.46
CA ILE A 472 -28.26 -11.49 0.39
C ILE A 472 -26.94 -11.03 0.98
N ALA A 473 -26.97 -10.10 1.94
CA ALA A 473 -25.77 -9.52 2.55
C ALA A 473 -24.94 -10.56 3.34
N GLU A 474 -25.58 -11.56 3.92
CA GLU A 474 -24.91 -12.66 4.64
C GLU A 474 -24.36 -13.74 3.70
N ASP A 475 -24.85 -13.83 2.45
CA ASP A 475 -24.36 -14.75 1.43
C ASP A 475 -23.28 -14.06 0.57
N VAL A 476 -22.01 -14.31 0.91
CA VAL A 476 -20.86 -13.69 0.24
C VAL A 476 -20.90 -13.82 -1.27
N LYS A 477 -21.27 -15.01 -1.80
CA LYS A 477 -21.28 -15.27 -3.25
C LYS A 477 -22.37 -14.45 -3.96
N LYS A 478 -23.55 -14.39 -3.36
CA LYS A 478 -24.65 -13.59 -3.92
C LYS A 478 -24.36 -12.10 -3.85
N MET A 479 -23.82 -11.64 -2.73
CA MET A 479 -23.49 -10.23 -2.54
C MET A 479 -22.39 -9.78 -3.51
N ASP A 480 -21.31 -10.55 -3.64
CA ASP A 480 -20.24 -10.28 -4.62
C ASP A 480 -20.75 -10.29 -6.06
N ASP A 481 -21.63 -11.22 -6.43
CA ASP A 481 -22.24 -11.32 -7.77
C ASP A 481 -23.12 -10.09 -8.07
N ILE A 482 -23.95 -9.67 -7.12
CA ILE A 482 -24.80 -8.49 -7.29
C ILE A 482 -23.96 -7.21 -7.42
N ILE A 483 -22.94 -7.05 -6.57
CA ILE A 483 -22.06 -5.89 -6.64
C ILE A 483 -21.29 -5.86 -7.97
N GLU A 484 -20.84 -7.03 -8.46
CA GLU A 484 -20.16 -7.09 -9.78
C GLU A 484 -21.10 -6.69 -10.91
N LYS A 485 -22.36 -7.12 -10.85
CA LYS A 485 -23.39 -6.69 -11.83
C LYS A 485 -23.68 -5.18 -11.73
N MET A 486 -23.75 -4.64 -10.51
CA MET A 486 -23.86 -3.18 -10.31
C MET A 486 -22.67 -2.46 -10.94
N LYS A 487 -21.45 -2.97 -10.73
CA LYS A 487 -20.21 -2.42 -11.32
C LYS A 487 -20.27 -2.39 -12.84
N ILE A 488 -20.61 -3.52 -13.47
CA ILE A 488 -20.68 -3.64 -14.94
C ILE A 488 -21.66 -2.61 -15.52
N HIS A 489 -22.87 -2.51 -14.98
CA HIS A 489 -23.88 -1.56 -15.48
C HIS A 489 -23.54 -0.10 -15.14
N GLY A 490 -22.86 0.14 -14.00
CA GLY A 490 -22.36 1.47 -13.65
C GLY A 490 -21.28 1.95 -14.61
N HIS A 491 -20.29 1.11 -14.94
CA HIS A 491 -19.26 1.42 -15.93
C HIS A 491 -19.86 1.63 -17.34
N GLU A 492 -20.84 0.80 -17.75
CA GLU A 492 -21.50 0.99 -19.03
C GLU A 492 -22.21 2.36 -19.14
N LEU A 493 -22.80 2.83 -18.02
CA LEU A 493 -23.38 4.17 -17.98
C LEU A 493 -22.30 5.25 -18.06
N ASP A 494 -21.23 5.12 -17.31
CA ASP A 494 -20.11 6.09 -17.25
C ASP A 494 -19.46 6.22 -18.64
N ASP A 495 -19.16 5.09 -19.31
CA ASP A 495 -18.62 5.04 -20.66
C ASP A 495 -19.57 5.74 -21.69
N ARG A 496 -20.88 5.54 -21.57
CA ARG A 496 -21.86 6.18 -22.43
C ARG A 496 -21.93 7.69 -22.22
N ILE A 497 -21.80 8.14 -20.96
CA ILE A 497 -21.75 9.59 -20.64
C ILE A 497 -20.47 10.20 -21.20
N GLU A 498 -19.31 9.54 -21.05
CA GLU A 498 -18.03 10.01 -21.58
C GLU A 498 -18.00 10.05 -23.12
N ALA A 499 -18.56 9.03 -23.78
CA ALA A 499 -18.59 8.95 -25.23
C ALA A 499 -19.55 9.99 -25.88
N SER A 500 -20.51 10.47 -25.11
CA SER A 500 -21.55 11.37 -25.62
C SER A 500 -21.36 12.79 -25.12
N THR A 501 -20.72 13.62 -25.91
CA THR A 501 -20.68 15.09 -25.68
C THR A 501 -22.05 15.80 -25.83
N ARG A 502 -23.13 15.07 -26.22
CA ARG A 502 -24.45 15.63 -26.56
C ARG A 502 -25.61 14.66 -26.41
N LEU A 503 -25.70 13.85 -25.38
CA LEU A 503 -26.93 13.10 -25.12
C LEU A 503 -28.05 14.13 -24.75
N SER A 504 -29.18 14.06 -25.45
CA SER A 504 -30.37 14.78 -25.04
C SER A 504 -30.95 14.15 -23.77
N PHE A 505 -31.73 14.92 -23.00
CA PHE A 505 -32.39 14.40 -21.79
C PHE A 505 -33.30 13.19 -22.08
N VAL A 506 -33.89 13.13 -23.26
CA VAL A 506 -34.75 12.03 -23.72
C VAL A 506 -33.90 10.77 -23.96
N ASP A 507 -32.75 10.91 -24.61
CA ASP A 507 -31.85 9.79 -24.89
C ASP A 507 -31.27 9.20 -23.59
N MET A 508 -30.99 10.03 -22.59
CA MET A 508 -30.50 9.59 -21.28
C MET A 508 -31.55 8.75 -20.53
N ASN A 509 -32.82 9.13 -20.55
CA ASN A 509 -33.88 8.34 -19.91
C ASN A 509 -34.06 6.96 -20.57
N GLU A 510 -33.91 6.88 -21.88
CA GLU A 510 -33.91 5.58 -22.58
C GLU A 510 -32.72 4.72 -22.20
N VAL A 511 -31.51 5.29 -22.14
CA VAL A 511 -30.30 4.60 -21.68
C VAL A 511 -30.48 4.04 -20.26
N LEU A 512 -30.96 4.85 -19.32
CA LEU A 512 -31.19 4.42 -17.94
C LEU A 512 -32.24 3.32 -17.83
N THR A 513 -33.32 3.40 -18.63
CA THR A 513 -34.37 2.39 -18.65
C THR A 513 -33.81 1.05 -19.17
N ASN A 514 -33.05 1.10 -20.26
CA ASN A 514 -32.43 -0.08 -20.84
C ASN A 514 -31.39 -0.74 -19.90
N LEU A 515 -30.56 0.05 -19.26
CA LEU A 515 -29.58 -0.43 -18.27
C LEU A 515 -30.25 -1.03 -17.04
N LYS A 516 -31.32 -0.41 -16.52
CA LYS A 516 -32.11 -0.93 -15.41
C LYS A 516 -32.75 -2.28 -15.75
N GLN A 517 -33.34 -2.41 -16.94
CA GLN A 517 -33.92 -3.68 -17.43
C GLN A 517 -32.83 -4.76 -17.63
N SER A 518 -31.66 -4.36 -18.14
CA SER A 518 -30.52 -5.27 -18.27
C SER A 518 -30.06 -5.78 -16.91
N PHE A 519 -29.92 -4.90 -15.94
CA PHE A 519 -29.58 -5.26 -14.55
C PHE A 519 -30.65 -6.20 -13.97
N GLU A 520 -31.94 -5.89 -14.13
CA GLU A 520 -33.04 -6.71 -13.65
C GLU A 520 -32.98 -8.15 -14.19
N ARG A 521 -32.70 -8.32 -15.49
CA ARG A 521 -32.48 -9.64 -16.08
C ARG A 521 -31.27 -10.35 -15.47
N SER A 522 -30.21 -9.62 -15.22
CA SER A 522 -28.98 -10.19 -14.66
C SER A 522 -29.15 -10.72 -13.24
N ILE A 523 -30.12 -10.20 -12.46
CA ILE A 523 -30.45 -10.65 -11.10
C ILE A 523 -31.69 -11.57 -11.04
N SER A 524 -32.07 -12.17 -12.16
CA SER A 524 -33.27 -13.06 -12.29
C SER A 524 -33.23 -14.30 -11.36
N PHE A 525 -32.04 -14.64 -10.81
CA PHE A 525 -31.88 -15.68 -9.81
C PHE A 525 -32.46 -15.31 -8.45
N ILE A 526 -32.71 -14.01 -8.17
CA ILE A 526 -33.42 -13.53 -7.00
C ILE A 526 -34.92 -13.74 -7.25
N LYS A 527 -35.54 -14.67 -6.48
CA LYS A 527 -36.92 -15.08 -6.67
C LYS A 527 -37.93 -14.25 -5.86
N ASN A 528 -37.47 -13.63 -4.78
CA ASN A 528 -38.32 -12.77 -3.95
C ASN A 528 -38.43 -11.38 -4.61
N GLU A 529 -39.66 -11.02 -5.01
CA GLU A 529 -39.89 -9.76 -5.73
C GLU A 529 -39.58 -8.52 -4.88
N ASN A 530 -39.86 -8.56 -3.59
CA ASN A 530 -39.54 -7.45 -2.69
C ASN A 530 -38.01 -7.25 -2.56
N GLU A 531 -37.24 -8.35 -2.41
CA GLU A 531 -35.78 -8.28 -2.41
C GLU A 531 -35.26 -7.71 -3.75
N LYS A 532 -35.85 -8.13 -4.87
CA LYS A 532 -35.50 -7.64 -6.20
C LYS A 532 -35.76 -6.14 -6.36
N GLN A 533 -36.90 -5.63 -5.84
CA GLN A 533 -37.20 -4.20 -5.86
C GLN A 533 -36.19 -3.37 -5.05
N ILE A 534 -35.71 -3.89 -3.91
CA ILE A 534 -34.65 -3.23 -3.15
C ILE A 534 -33.37 -3.12 -3.99
N LEU A 535 -32.98 -4.19 -4.70
CA LEU A 535 -31.80 -4.18 -5.56
C LEU A 535 -31.96 -3.25 -6.77
N LEU A 536 -33.17 -3.17 -7.33
CA LEU A 536 -33.48 -2.22 -8.43
C LEU A 536 -33.42 -0.76 -7.95
N LYS A 537 -33.70 -0.49 -6.70
CA LYS A 537 -33.49 0.82 -6.11
C LYS A 537 -32.00 1.11 -5.91
N ASN A 538 -31.20 0.12 -5.53
CA ASN A 538 -29.76 0.28 -5.41
C ASN A 538 -29.09 0.65 -6.74
N ILE A 539 -29.43 -0.04 -7.84
CA ILE A 539 -28.86 0.31 -9.16
C ILE A 539 -29.32 1.71 -9.60
N GLN A 540 -30.54 2.12 -9.29
CA GLN A 540 -31.00 3.47 -9.55
C GLN A 540 -30.22 4.49 -8.73
N THR A 541 -29.98 4.25 -7.45
CA THR A 541 -29.12 5.09 -6.59
C THR A 541 -27.71 5.23 -7.18
N LEU A 542 -27.13 4.12 -7.67
CA LEU A 542 -25.82 4.14 -8.33
C LEU A 542 -25.85 5.02 -9.60
N PHE A 543 -26.85 4.86 -10.44
CA PHE A 543 -26.98 5.68 -11.66
C PHE A 543 -27.13 7.17 -11.35
N GLU A 544 -27.90 7.51 -10.33
CA GLU A 544 -28.02 8.91 -9.86
C GLU A 544 -26.66 9.46 -9.39
N LEU A 545 -25.88 8.68 -8.62
CA LEU A 545 -24.55 9.07 -8.17
C LEU A 545 -23.59 9.28 -9.35
N ILE A 546 -23.63 8.42 -10.37
CA ILE A 546 -22.82 8.55 -11.57
C ILE A 546 -23.20 9.82 -12.33
N ILE A 547 -24.50 10.07 -12.55
CA ILE A 547 -24.97 11.24 -13.30
C ILE A 547 -24.69 12.55 -12.54
N GLU A 548 -25.00 12.59 -11.26
CA GLU A 548 -24.89 13.80 -10.45
C GLU A 548 -23.48 14.13 -10.02
N LYS A 549 -22.67 13.10 -9.72
CA LYS A 549 -21.36 13.23 -9.08
C LYS A 549 -20.22 12.57 -9.85
N ALA A 550 -20.49 11.89 -10.98
CA ALA A 550 -19.53 11.01 -11.68
C ALA A 550 -18.90 9.96 -10.74
N ASP A 551 -19.70 9.42 -9.82
CA ASP A 551 -19.24 8.56 -8.74
C ASP A 551 -19.52 7.08 -9.03
N SER A 552 -18.73 6.51 -9.93
CA SER A 552 -18.78 5.10 -10.33
C SER A 552 -18.02 4.15 -9.38
N ILE A 553 -17.34 4.67 -8.36
CA ILE A 553 -16.50 3.87 -7.43
C ILE A 553 -17.31 3.09 -6.37
N TRP A 554 -18.61 3.40 -6.20
CA TRP A 554 -19.44 2.80 -5.16
C TRP A 554 -19.48 1.27 -5.14
N PRO A 555 -19.50 0.56 -6.25
CA PRO A 555 -19.41 -0.91 -6.20
C PRO A 555 -18.13 -1.41 -5.52
N TYR A 556 -16.99 -0.72 -5.72
CA TYR A 556 -15.76 -1.03 -5.00
C TYR A 556 -15.90 -0.79 -3.49
N ILE A 557 -16.44 0.36 -3.11
CA ILE A 557 -16.67 0.72 -1.69
C ILE A 557 -17.60 -0.30 -1.04
N LEU A 558 -18.74 -0.60 -1.67
CA LEU A 558 -19.73 -1.56 -1.15
C LEU A 558 -19.13 -2.97 -0.98
N ARG A 559 -18.35 -3.45 -1.97
CA ARG A 559 -17.67 -4.76 -1.92
C ARG A 559 -16.79 -4.90 -0.68
N ASN A 560 -16.19 -3.82 -0.25
CA ASN A 560 -15.33 -3.81 0.92
C ASN A 560 -16.13 -3.60 2.22
N MET A 561 -17.08 -2.67 2.25
CA MET A 561 -17.85 -2.31 3.45
C MET A 561 -18.78 -3.42 3.97
N TYR A 562 -19.26 -4.35 3.11
CA TYR A 562 -20.14 -5.41 3.58
C TYR A 562 -19.39 -6.58 4.23
N LYS A 563 -18.08 -6.72 4.01
CA LYS A 563 -17.30 -7.86 4.52
C LYS A 563 -17.34 -8.04 6.03
N PRO A 564 -17.27 -7.00 6.88
CA PRO A 564 -17.47 -7.16 8.33
C PRO A 564 -18.74 -7.90 8.69
N ILE A 565 -19.87 -7.68 7.98
CA ILE A 565 -21.14 -8.38 8.24
C ILE A 565 -20.96 -9.89 8.16
N THR A 566 -20.22 -10.39 7.15
CA THR A 566 -20.02 -11.83 6.98
C THR A 566 -19.22 -12.45 8.13
N TYR A 567 -18.34 -11.67 8.75
CA TYR A 567 -17.51 -12.14 9.87
C TYR A 567 -18.22 -12.02 11.23
N THR A 568 -19.26 -11.20 11.36
CA THR A 568 -20.14 -11.26 12.55
C THR A 568 -20.93 -12.57 12.61
N GLY A 569 -21.29 -13.12 11.45
CA GLY A 569 -21.96 -14.44 11.35
C GLY A 569 -20.99 -15.62 11.45
N LYS A 570 -19.82 -15.52 10.78
CA LYS A 570 -18.82 -16.60 10.70
C LYS A 570 -17.97 -16.74 11.95
N LYS A 571 -17.65 -15.64 12.62
CA LYS A 571 -16.68 -15.51 13.74
C LYS A 571 -15.39 -16.31 13.59
N VAL A 572 -14.30 -15.85 14.19
CA VAL A 572 -12.97 -16.45 14.07
C VAL A 572 -12.48 -17.01 15.41
N ASP A 573 -11.51 -17.93 15.33
CA ASP A 573 -10.92 -18.53 16.53
C ASP A 573 -9.93 -17.58 17.21
N ILE A 574 -9.21 -16.76 16.42
CA ILE A 574 -8.16 -15.88 16.92
C ILE A 574 -8.29 -14.50 16.29
N ILE A 575 -8.15 -13.47 17.10
CA ILE A 575 -7.96 -12.09 16.65
C ILE A 575 -6.58 -11.64 17.05
N ILE A 576 -5.80 -11.14 16.08
CA ILE A 576 -4.48 -10.54 16.32
C ILE A 576 -4.40 -9.20 15.63
N GLY A 577 -3.61 -8.26 16.15
CA GLY A 577 -3.44 -6.97 15.49
C GLY A 577 -2.72 -5.95 16.35
N ASN A 578 -2.52 -4.79 15.74
CA ASN A 578 -2.02 -3.59 16.40
C ASN A 578 -3.01 -2.45 16.12
N PRO A 579 -4.09 -2.31 16.92
CA PRO A 579 -5.10 -1.27 16.69
C PRO A 579 -4.53 0.14 16.87
N PRO A 580 -5.15 1.20 16.32
CA PRO A 580 -4.66 2.56 16.42
C PRO A 580 -4.57 3.08 17.86
N TRP A 581 -3.46 3.74 18.21
CA TRP A 581 -3.15 4.25 19.56
C TRP A 581 -3.45 5.75 19.68
N ILE A 582 -4.61 6.16 19.24
CA ILE A 582 -5.05 7.57 19.31
C ILE A 582 -6.18 7.73 20.32
N ALA A 583 -6.21 8.86 20.99
CA ALA A 583 -7.33 9.24 21.84
C ALA A 583 -8.52 9.70 20.96
N GLN A 584 -9.75 9.43 21.38
CA GLN A 584 -10.95 9.78 20.61
C GLN A 584 -11.05 11.28 20.27
N GLN A 585 -10.53 12.15 21.14
CA GLN A 585 -10.49 13.60 20.88
C GLN A 585 -9.58 14.01 19.70
N ALA A 586 -8.64 13.18 19.30
CA ALA A 586 -7.76 13.47 18.16
C ALA A 586 -8.48 13.32 16.82
N ILE A 587 -9.61 12.63 16.79
CA ILE A 587 -10.42 12.46 15.59
C ILE A 587 -11.27 13.72 15.40
N LYS A 588 -11.09 14.44 14.31
CA LYS A 588 -11.79 15.72 14.06
C LYS A 588 -13.18 15.56 13.47
N ASN A 589 -13.46 14.44 12.79
CA ASN A 589 -14.79 14.16 12.22
C ASN A 589 -15.81 13.99 13.33
N GLU A 590 -16.73 14.97 13.49
CA GLU A 590 -17.71 15.01 14.57
C GLU A 590 -18.69 13.83 14.54
N SER A 591 -19.14 13.45 13.34
CA SER A 591 -20.05 12.31 13.18
C SER A 591 -19.40 11.02 13.66
N TYR A 592 -18.15 10.79 13.27
CA TYR A 592 -17.40 9.63 13.68
C TYR A 592 -17.06 9.64 15.18
N GLN A 593 -16.69 10.79 15.74
CA GLN A 593 -16.52 10.94 17.19
C GLN A 593 -17.79 10.56 17.96
N ASN A 594 -18.96 11.00 17.48
CA ASN A 594 -20.23 10.69 18.14
C ASN A 594 -20.54 9.19 18.09
N PHE A 595 -20.26 8.54 16.96
CA PHE A 595 -20.33 7.08 16.84
C PHE A 595 -19.42 6.39 17.86
N LEU A 596 -18.14 6.77 17.94
CA LEU A 596 -17.18 6.18 18.90
C LEU A 596 -17.61 6.36 20.37
N LYS A 597 -18.20 7.52 20.70
CA LYS A 597 -18.76 7.78 22.04
C LYS A 597 -19.92 6.83 22.36
N LEU A 598 -20.79 6.55 21.38
CA LEU A 598 -21.90 5.61 21.56
C LEU A 598 -21.40 4.17 21.76
N GLU A 599 -20.46 3.72 20.92
CA GLU A 599 -19.85 2.39 21.07
C GLU A 599 -19.08 2.25 22.39
N SER A 600 -18.35 3.28 22.83
CA SER A 600 -17.67 3.27 24.13
C SER A 600 -18.63 3.14 25.32
N LYS A 601 -19.82 3.71 25.22
CA LYS A 601 -20.89 3.54 26.22
C LYS A 601 -21.49 2.13 26.19
N LYS A 602 -21.72 1.57 24.99
CA LYS A 602 -22.22 0.20 24.80
C LYS A 602 -21.34 -0.82 25.53
N TYR A 603 -20.02 -0.68 25.44
CA TYR A 603 -19.05 -1.55 26.12
C TYR A 603 -18.72 -1.13 27.55
N ASP A 604 -19.42 -0.14 28.12
CA ASP A 604 -19.20 0.37 29.48
C ASP A 604 -17.74 0.77 29.75
N LEU A 605 -17.06 1.31 28.75
CA LEU A 605 -15.67 1.74 28.87
C LEU A 605 -15.50 3.03 29.69
N VAL A 606 -16.57 3.77 29.90
CA VAL A 606 -16.54 5.07 30.58
C VAL A 606 -17.57 5.14 31.72
N ASP A 607 -17.19 5.73 32.82
CA ASP A 607 -18.09 6.04 33.92
C ASP A 607 -19.10 7.14 33.50
N SER A 608 -20.40 6.90 33.70
CA SER A 608 -21.43 7.89 33.43
C SER A 608 -21.23 9.22 34.22
N LYS A 609 -20.51 9.18 35.35
CA LYS A 609 -20.14 10.35 36.17
C LYS A 609 -18.87 11.08 35.67
N LYS A 610 -18.09 10.46 34.76
CA LYS A 610 -16.81 10.98 34.23
C LYS A 610 -16.82 11.05 32.69
N ILE A 611 -17.91 11.53 32.10
CA ILE A 611 -18.12 11.58 30.64
C ILE A 611 -17.00 12.33 29.90
N HIS A 612 -16.37 13.34 30.53
CA HIS A 612 -15.24 14.05 29.96
C HIS A 612 -13.98 13.17 29.78
N ASN A 613 -13.89 12.02 30.46
CA ASN A 613 -12.77 11.09 30.24
C ASN A 613 -12.89 10.28 28.92
N ILE A 614 -14.05 10.30 28.24
CA ILE A 614 -14.23 9.67 26.93
C ILE A 614 -13.24 10.25 25.91
N ALA A 615 -13.01 11.54 25.98
CA ALA A 615 -12.10 12.23 25.06
C ALA A 615 -10.66 11.67 25.09
N ASN A 616 -10.21 11.22 26.27
CA ASN A 616 -8.88 10.67 26.49
C ASN A 616 -8.79 9.14 26.34
N LEU A 617 -9.91 8.47 26.04
CA LEU A 617 -9.93 7.02 25.82
C LEU A 617 -9.25 6.68 24.51
N GLU A 618 -8.19 5.87 24.55
CA GLU A 618 -7.55 5.38 23.34
C GLU A 618 -8.44 4.39 22.60
N LEU A 619 -8.46 4.48 21.26
CA LEU A 619 -9.26 3.61 20.40
C LEU A 619 -8.93 2.13 20.58
N ALA A 620 -7.68 1.80 20.93
CA ALA A 620 -7.24 0.42 21.10
C ALA A 620 -8.11 -0.37 22.09
N SER A 621 -8.60 0.26 23.19
CA SER A 621 -9.51 -0.39 24.13
C SER A 621 -10.91 -0.63 23.54
N LEU A 622 -11.41 0.29 22.73
CA LEU A 622 -12.69 0.11 22.03
C LEU A 622 -12.58 -0.98 20.97
N PHE A 623 -11.51 -0.97 20.17
CA PHE A 623 -11.23 -2.04 19.20
C PHE A 623 -11.19 -3.41 19.86
N PHE A 624 -10.51 -3.53 21.00
CA PHE A 624 -10.45 -4.79 21.74
C PHE A 624 -11.85 -5.29 22.08
N CYS A 625 -12.68 -4.47 22.74
CA CYS A 625 -14.03 -4.88 23.15
C CYS A 625 -14.93 -5.18 21.96
N HIS A 626 -14.92 -4.31 20.95
CA HIS A 626 -15.76 -4.46 19.77
C HIS A 626 -15.41 -5.73 18.98
N CYS A 627 -14.12 -5.97 18.74
CA CYS A 627 -13.67 -7.14 18.00
C CYS A 627 -13.98 -8.45 18.73
N CYS A 628 -13.83 -8.49 20.06
CA CYS A 628 -14.22 -9.65 20.86
C CYS A 628 -15.72 -9.93 20.76
N ASP A 629 -16.57 -8.90 20.83
CA ASP A 629 -18.03 -9.04 20.75
C ASP A 629 -18.49 -9.48 19.36
N GLN A 630 -18.01 -8.81 18.33
CA GLN A 630 -18.53 -8.95 16.97
C GLN A 630 -17.90 -10.11 16.20
N TYR A 631 -16.60 -10.36 16.36
CA TYR A 631 -15.85 -11.26 15.46
C TYR A 631 -15.29 -12.50 16.13
N LEU A 632 -15.20 -12.56 17.48
CA LEU A 632 -14.57 -13.68 18.17
C LEU A 632 -15.60 -14.77 18.50
N LYS A 633 -15.23 -16.04 18.28
CA LYS A 633 -16.00 -17.20 18.76
C LYS A 633 -16.01 -17.27 20.29
N ASP A 634 -17.01 -17.96 20.85
CA ASP A 634 -17.15 -18.13 22.29
C ASP A 634 -15.98 -18.88 22.94
N THR A 635 -15.18 -19.59 22.17
CA THR A 635 -13.94 -20.28 22.61
C THR A 635 -12.68 -19.62 22.05
N GLY A 636 -12.81 -18.40 21.56
CA GLY A 636 -11.74 -17.71 20.87
C GLY A 636 -10.74 -16.99 21.77
N SER A 637 -9.64 -16.54 21.19
CA SER A 637 -8.61 -15.75 21.85
C SER A 637 -8.25 -14.50 21.05
N ILE A 638 -7.80 -13.47 21.77
CA ILE A 638 -7.35 -12.22 21.19
C ILE A 638 -5.96 -11.85 21.70
N ALA A 639 -5.11 -11.32 20.83
CA ALA A 639 -3.81 -10.77 21.19
C ALA A 639 -3.57 -9.44 20.45
N PHE A 640 -3.63 -8.34 21.19
CA PHE A 640 -3.43 -7.00 20.65
C PHE A 640 -2.17 -6.34 21.20
N VAL A 641 -1.41 -5.71 20.30
CA VAL A 641 -0.34 -4.78 20.67
C VAL A 641 -0.99 -3.44 21.02
N MET A 642 -0.77 -2.97 22.25
CA MET A 642 -1.50 -1.82 22.79
C MET A 642 -0.53 -0.85 23.48
N PRO A 643 -0.88 0.44 23.61
CA PRO A 643 -0.07 1.37 24.39
C PRO A 643 -0.10 0.96 25.87
N ARG A 644 1.03 1.06 26.55
CA ARG A 644 1.15 0.69 27.98
C ARG A 644 0.27 1.55 28.90
N SER A 645 -0.14 2.75 28.45
CA SER A 645 -1.13 3.60 29.14
C SER A 645 -2.41 2.85 29.49
N ILE A 646 -2.79 1.83 28.71
CA ILE A 646 -3.97 0.99 28.98
C ILE A 646 -3.87 0.27 30.33
N LEU A 647 -2.67 -0.10 30.78
CA LEU A 647 -2.47 -0.81 32.05
C LEU A 647 -2.50 0.12 33.28
N ILE A 648 -2.13 1.40 33.09
CA ILE A 648 -1.90 2.33 34.21
C ILE A 648 -2.80 3.57 34.20
N GLY A 649 -3.45 3.87 33.06
CA GLY A 649 -4.27 5.06 32.89
C GLY A 649 -5.63 4.93 33.60
N SER A 650 -6.00 5.90 34.42
CA SER A 650 -7.28 5.91 35.15
C SER A 650 -8.51 5.91 34.22
N GLN A 651 -8.37 6.36 32.97
CA GLN A 651 -9.41 6.31 31.94
C GLN A 651 -9.71 4.88 31.49
N HIS A 652 -8.81 3.91 31.73
CA HIS A 652 -8.97 2.50 31.33
C HIS A 652 -9.39 1.55 32.47
N GLU A 653 -9.68 2.07 33.66
CA GLU A 653 -10.07 1.27 34.85
C GLU A 653 -11.24 0.32 34.56
N LYS A 654 -12.23 0.76 33.76
CA LYS A 654 -13.36 -0.09 33.38
C LYS A 654 -13.00 -1.13 32.32
N PHE A 655 -12.17 -0.77 31.36
CA PHE A 655 -11.64 -1.68 30.36
C PHE A 655 -10.93 -2.88 31.02
N LEU A 656 -10.07 -2.63 31.98
CA LEU A 656 -9.29 -3.67 32.67
C LEU A 656 -10.15 -4.64 33.51
N LYS A 657 -11.44 -4.36 33.72
CA LYS A 657 -12.37 -5.28 34.35
C LYS A 657 -12.85 -6.38 33.40
N PHE A 658 -12.63 -6.26 32.10
CA PHE A 658 -13.02 -7.19 31.05
C PHE A 658 -14.47 -7.71 31.14
N LYS A 659 -15.42 -6.83 31.48
CA LYS A 659 -16.79 -7.21 31.74
C LYS A 659 -17.71 -7.23 30.50
N LYS A 660 -17.39 -6.42 29.49
CA LYS A 660 -18.18 -6.28 28.27
C LYS A 660 -17.29 -6.15 27.02
N PRO A 661 -17.14 -7.21 26.20
CA PRO A 661 -17.59 -8.59 26.50
C PRO A 661 -16.78 -9.20 27.66
N GLN A 662 -17.31 -10.24 28.27
CA GLN A 662 -16.60 -10.95 29.32
C GLN A 662 -15.42 -11.70 28.71
N MET A 663 -14.22 -11.31 29.12
CA MET A 663 -12.95 -11.90 28.67
C MET A 663 -12.06 -12.18 29.88
N ASN A 664 -11.17 -13.14 29.73
CA ASN A 664 -10.21 -13.51 30.77
C ASN A 664 -8.81 -13.16 30.29
N LEU A 665 -8.13 -12.31 31.02
CA LEU A 665 -6.74 -11.94 30.72
C LEU A 665 -5.80 -13.12 31.00
N ARG A 666 -5.11 -13.60 29.98
CA ARG A 666 -4.19 -14.74 30.07
C ARG A 666 -2.77 -14.30 30.38
N LYS A 667 -2.32 -13.28 29.67
CA LYS A 667 -0.93 -12.85 29.71
C LYS A 667 -0.81 -11.39 29.31
N ILE A 668 0.11 -10.70 29.95
CA ILE A 668 0.60 -9.41 29.53
C ILE A 668 2.08 -9.57 29.19
N LEU A 669 2.44 -9.18 27.96
CA LEU A 669 3.83 -9.01 27.58
C LEU A 669 4.15 -7.51 27.68
N ASP A 670 4.79 -7.09 28.75
CA ASP A 670 5.23 -5.71 28.94
C ASP A 670 6.52 -5.44 28.15
N LEU A 671 6.44 -4.48 27.22
CA LEU A 671 7.52 -4.14 26.30
C LEU A 671 8.20 -2.80 26.65
N GLU A 672 7.94 -2.24 27.83
CA GLU A 672 8.48 -0.95 28.26
C GLU A 672 9.99 -0.84 28.12
N LYS A 673 10.71 -1.92 28.41
CA LYS A 673 12.18 -1.96 28.40
C LYS A 673 12.79 -2.45 27.08
N VAL A 674 11.95 -2.72 26.08
CA VAL A 674 12.42 -3.18 24.76
C VAL A 674 12.72 -1.97 23.89
N THR A 675 14.00 -1.75 23.57
CA THR A 675 14.45 -0.63 22.75
C THR A 675 15.46 -1.09 21.69
N PRO A 676 15.39 -0.55 20.48
CA PRO A 676 14.32 0.33 19.96
C PRO A 676 13.07 -0.48 19.57
N LEU A 677 11.87 -0.04 19.95
CA LEU A 677 10.61 -0.65 19.54
C LEU A 677 9.63 0.40 19.03
N PHE A 678 8.72 0.84 19.87
CA PHE A 678 7.82 1.96 19.58
C PHE A 678 8.32 3.22 20.31
N ARG A 679 7.92 4.39 19.78
CA ARG A 679 8.24 5.68 20.47
C ARG A 679 7.47 5.85 21.79
N ILE A 680 6.39 5.09 21.95
CA ILE A 680 5.53 5.07 23.15
C ILE A 680 5.66 3.70 23.79
N PRO A 681 5.80 3.61 25.14
CA PRO A 681 5.81 2.33 25.84
C PRO A 681 4.58 1.49 25.48
N SER A 682 4.79 0.22 25.26
CA SER A 682 3.77 -0.69 24.75
C SER A 682 3.69 -2.00 25.54
N CYS A 683 2.61 -2.71 25.33
CA CYS A 683 2.40 -4.07 25.85
C CYS A 683 1.62 -4.90 24.83
N VAL A 684 1.61 -6.23 25.03
CA VAL A 684 0.67 -7.12 24.32
C VAL A 684 -0.27 -7.72 25.34
N LEU A 685 -1.57 -7.58 25.11
CA LEU A 685 -2.61 -8.22 25.90
C LEU A 685 -3.08 -9.49 25.22
N PHE A 686 -2.98 -10.62 25.91
CA PHE A 686 -3.53 -11.91 25.50
C PHE A 686 -4.75 -12.23 26.39
N ALA A 687 -5.90 -12.40 25.79
CA ALA A 687 -7.13 -12.74 26.50
C ALA A 687 -7.93 -13.83 25.75
N ASP A 688 -8.75 -14.55 26.47
CA ASP A 688 -9.70 -15.52 25.90
C ASP A 688 -10.99 -15.61 26.73
N THR A 689 -11.89 -16.48 26.29
CA THR A 689 -13.20 -16.69 26.91
C THR A 689 -13.26 -17.91 27.81
N SER A 690 -12.19 -18.73 27.92
CA SER A 690 -12.24 -20.11 28.38
C SER A 690 -11.91 -20.34 29.86
N SER A 691 -11.37 -19.35 30.59
CA SER A 691 -10.97 -19.52 31.99
C SER A 691 -11.04 -18.23 32.79
N GLU A 692 -11.18 -18.36 34.10
CA GLU A 692 -11.15 -17.22 35.01
C GLU A 692 -9.77 -16.58 35.09
N THR A 693 -9.74 -15.24 35.16
CA THR A 693 -8.51 -14.49 35.37
C THR A 693 -8.10 -14.58 36.83
N ASN A 694 -6.99 -15.22 37.11
CA ASN A 694 -6.35 -15.12 38.41
C ASN A 694 -5.39 -13.93 38.38
N TYR A 695 -5.81 -12.81 38.96
CA TYR A 695 -4.89 -11.70 39.22
C TYR A 695 -3.95 -12.05 40.36
N PRO A 696 -2.64 -11.75 40.26
CA PRO A 696 -1.72 -11.90 41.36
C PRO A 696 -2.06 -11.02 42.52
#